data_8e83a332a2cc7ed2336b79058a2a614e
#
_entry.id   8e83a332a2cc7ed2336b79058a2a614e
#
_cell.length_a   1.000
_cell.length_b   1.000
_cell.length_c   1.000
_cell.angle_alpha   90.00
_cell.angle_beta   90.00
_cell.angle_gamma   90.00
#
_symmetry.space_group_name_H-M   'P 1'
#
loop_
_entity.id
_entity.type
_entity.pdbx_description
1 polymer ?
#
loop_
_entity_poly.entity_id
_entity_poly.type
_entity_poly.pdbx_seq_one_letter_code
_entity_poly.pdbx_strand_id
1 'polypeptide(L)'
;MLDHQFREKKPIVLFSSRSEFGQNNITGDLGEGTGGATEPLRHRMVFPMTGDLGSFEHVLTHEMVHEFQFDIFARGKAGANLQSLNQIDPPLWFMEGMAEYLSSGPHHILTEQWVRDAVVNGNLPTIEQMTERPDQYFPYRFGESLWEYVGSRWGDAAIGEILQNATTLGIARAFQRQLGLTLHELSDDWREAMNAKYLPQAASLDRPRAFAQPLLTEKKSGGQIFLAPALSNDGNRIAFLSNGSFKRGEVFIDLWLADARTGKRIKRLVQSTTNPNFEELRLLYSQSSFSNDGRSLAFTGERQGKDVLYLMDVASASIKKRVDLPVDAVWSPVWSPDDRQIAFSGTHGGITDLYIVDADGKNLRQLTNDQYADLQPSWSPDGRRIAFATDRSPETNLALLKLSKWRIGVIDVQSGAITVLPGQDGLNLNPQWSPDGGEVAFISDRTGIPNVFLYDFATNQHYQITNVLGGVGAITEYSPAITWARGADRMAFTYYEKGDYTVWTFDNPRGLKRAAFRPGAINSTVATATDTAAARADSLTLRPRPGEPTSVYRAPSGTRQSSVLAAQEMVAELPPAIATLQADPLYGLPDTTRFKEHPYHVSFHPDYIADPSVGYTPSYGGMFAGGTAFVFSDLLGNHQLAVAGNVYGRLSDASAFVGYANLSHRLQYTTGISQDPIYVPIQGGVLPQ
;
A
#
# COMPACT_ATOMS: atom_id res chain seq x y z
N MET A 1 -14.51 -17.77 5.63
CA MET A 1 -13.64 -18.01 4.47
C MET A 1 -12.56 -19.06 4.76
N LEU A 2 -11.61 -18.86 5.69
CA LEU A 2 -10.50 -19.80 5.91
C LEU A 2 -10.84 -21.00 6.81
N ASP A 3 -11.98 -21.01 7.47
CA ASP A 3 -12.47 -22.06 8.40
C ASP A 3 -11.37 -22.51 9.40
N HIS A 4 -10.76 -21.53 10.06
CA HIS A 4 -9.66 -21.72 10.99
C HIS A 4 -9.82 -20.83 12.22
N GLN A 5 -9.36 -21.31 13.39
CA GLN A 5 -9.38 -20.58 14.66
C GLN A 5 -8.01 -20.65 15.33
N PHE A 6 -7.52 -19.50 15.76
CA PHE A 6 -6.30 -19.43 16.55
C PHE A 6 -6.49 -20.10 17.92
N ARG A 7 -5.51 -20.85 18.35
CA ARG A 7 -5.50 -21.48 19.68
C ARG A 7 -5.00 -20.54 20.78
N GLU A 8 -4.22 -19.53 20.37
CA GLU A 8 -3.59 -18.56 21.26
C GLU A 8 -3.81 -17.16 20.73
N LYS A 9 -3.76 -16.17 21.63
CA LYS A 9 -3.80 -14.76 21.24
C LYS A 9 -2.52 -14.40 20.48
N LYS A 10 -2.67 -13.63 19.42
CA LYS A 10 -1.58 -13.15 18.59
C LYS A 10 -1.23 -11.72 18.99
N PRO A 11 0.04 -11.41 19.30
CA PRO A 11 0.42 -10.06 19.69
C PRO A 11 0.42 -9.11 18.48
N ILE A 12 -0.07 -7.91 18.74
CA ILE A 12 -0.02 -6.78 17.79
C ILE A 12 0.88 -5.71 18.40
N VAL A 13 1.86 -5.24 17.63
CA VAL A 13 2.75 -4.15 18.00
C VAL A 13 2.43 -2.94 17.10
N LEU A 14 2.00 -1.83 17.71
CA LEU A 14 1.65 -0.61 17.01
C LEU A 14 2.70 0.46 17.25
N PHE A 15 3.12 1.12 16.17
CA PHE A 15 3.99 2.28 16.19
C PHE A 15 3.18 3.54 15.85
N SER A 16 3.51 4.67 16.47
CA SER A 16 2.74 5.90 16.30
C SER A 16 2.86 6.48 14.89
N SER A 17 3.92 6.12 14.17
CA SER A 17 4.19 6.61 12.82
C SER A 17 5.00 5.62 12.00
N ARG A 18 5.03 5.88 10.69
CA ARG A 18 5.88 5.17 9.75
C ARG A 18 7.37 5.29 10.10
N SER A 19 7.80 6.47 10.52
CA SER A 19 9.19 6.72 10.92
C SER A 19 9.61 5.90 12.14
N GLU A 20 8.74 5.71 13.13
CA GLU A 20 9.00 4.81 14.25
C GLU A 20 9.01 3.34 13.82
N PHE A 21 8.06 2.95 12.97
CA PHE A 21 7.99 1.59 12.44
C PHE A 21 9.26 1.23 11.64
N GLY A 22 9.79 2.13 10.81
CA GLY A 22 11.04 1.90 10.07
C GLY A 22 12.27 1.68 10.97
N GLN A 23 12.20 2.07 12.25
CA GLN A 23 13.28 1.91 13.22
C GLN A 23 13.08 0.72 14.18
N ASN A 24 12.06 -0.12 13.94
CA ASN A 24 11.81 -1.27 14.81
C ASN A 24 12.92 -2.33 14.74
N ASN A 25 13.08 -3.11 15.80
CA ASN A 25 14.07 -4.19 15.88
C ASN A 25 13.47 -5.59 15.62
N ILE A 26 12.21 -5.66 15.15
CA ILE A 26 11.51 -6.92 14.89
C ILE A 26 11.73 -7.37 13.44
N THR A 27 11.49 -6.47 12.51
CA THR A 27 11.42 -6.77 11.07
C THR A 27 12.65 -6.34 10.29
N GLY A 28 13.55 -5.57 10.92
CA GLY A 28 14.67 -4.94 10.23
C GLY A 28 14.27 -3.72 9.41
N ASP A 29 15.11 -3.32 8.47
CA ASP A 29 14.89 -2.15 7.62
C ASP A 29 13.81 -2.45 6.57
N LEU A 30 12.68 -1.76 6.67
CA LEU A 30 11.54 -1.88 5.76
C LEU A 30 11.34 -0.55 5.03
N GLY A 31 11.34 -0.60 3.71
CA GLY A 31 11.10 0.58 2.86
C GLY A 31 9.71 1.21 3.08
N GLU A 32 9.50 2.47 2.65
CA GLU A 32 8.25 3.23 2.84
C GLU A 32 6.99 2.49 2.34
N GLY A 33 7.14 1.61 1.36
CA GLY A 33 6.03 0.84 0.79
C GLY A 33 5.46 -0.28 1.65
N THR A 34 6.12 -0.63 2.79
CA THR A 34 5.65 -1.71 3.66
C THR A 34 4.62 -1.18 4.66
N GLY A 35 3.36 -1.58 4.53
CA GLY A 35 2.26 -1.14 5.40
C GLY A 35 2.27 -1.78 6.78
N GLY A 36 2.70 -3.04 6.88
CA GLY A 36 2.81 -3.83 8.09
C GLY A 36 3.76 -5.00 7.86
N ALA A 37 3.91 -5.85 8.84
CA ALA A 37 4.64 -7.11 8.71
C ALA A 37 4.14 -8.14 9.72
N THR A 38 4.00 -9.38 9.27
CA THR A 38 3.68 -10.54 10.11
C THR A 38 4.89 -11.44 10.24
N GLU A 39 5.36 -11.63 11.45
CA GLU A 39 6.53 -12.45 11.74
C GLU A 39 6.11 -13.89 12.08
N PRO A 40 6.52 -14.88 11.25
CA PRO A 40 5.93 -16.23 11.31
C PRO A 40 6.34 -17.05 12.53
N LEU A 41 7.47 -16.77 13.18
CA LEU A 41 7.96 -17.58 14.31
C LEU A 41 7.23 -17.30 15.61
N ARG A 42 7.02 -16.02 15.90
CA ARG A 42 6.35 -15.58 17.13
C ARG A 42 4.93 -15.15 16.89
N HIS A 43 4.47 -15.24 15.65
CA HIS A 43 3.11 -14.88 15.28
C HIS A 43 2.76 -13.45 15.74
N ARG A 44 3.69 -12.49 15.60
CA ARG A 44 3.44 -11.09 15.91
C ARG A 44 3.23 -10.29 14.64
N MET A 45 2.21 -9.47 14.70
CA MET A 45 1.88 -8.52 13.66
C MET A 45 2.38 -7.13 14.09
N VAL A 46 3.03 -6.42 13.19
CA VAL A 46 3.71 -5.14 13.48
C VAL A 46 3.23 -4.09 12.49
N PHE A 47 2.74 -2.96 12.99
CA PHE A 47 2.13 -1.92 12.16
C PHE A 47 2.55 -0.51 12.54
N PRO A 48 2.71 0.42 11.59
CA PRO A 48 2.58 1.84 11.85
C PRO A 48 1.10 2.24 11.88
N MET A 49 0.75 3.25 12.63
CA MET A 49 -0.50 3.96 12.39
C MET A 49 -0.41 4.68 11.03
N THR A 50 -1.42 4.49 10.20
CA THR A 50 -1.45 4.99 8.81
C THR A 50 -1.94 6.43 8.69
N GLY A 51 -2.52 6.98 9.75
CA GLY A 51 -3.11 8.31 9.76
C GLY A 51 -4.60 8.34 9.46
N ASP A 52 -5.17 7.23 8.99
CA ASP A 52 -6.60 7.01 8.80
C ASP A 52 -6.97 5.57 9.14
N LEU A 53 -8.22 5.37 9.56
CA LEU A 53 -8.69 4.06 9.99
C LEU A 53 -8.96 3.10 8.83
N GLY A 54 -9.30 3.61 7.64
CA GLY A 54 -9.59 2.77 6.47
C GLY A 54 -8.34 2.06 5.95
N SER A 55 -7.25 2.80 5.78
CA SER A 55 -5.95 2.21 5.42
C SER A 55 -5.44 1.26 6.50
N PHE A 56 -5.65 1.62 7.77
CA PHE A 56 -5.26 0.77 8.88
C PHE A 56 -6.05 -0.55 8.91
N GLU A 57 -7.36 -0.52 8.68
CA GLU A 57 -8.21 -1.71 8.58
C GLU A 57 -7.74 -2.64 7.46
N HIS A 58 -7.42 -2.08 6.27
CA HIS A 58 -6.91 -2.85 5.15
C HIS A 58 -5.60 -3.56 5.51
N VAL A 59 -4.59 -2.82 6.02
CA VAL A 59 -3.28 -3.39 6.38
C VAL A 59 -3.41 -4.41 7.51
N LEU A 60 -4.19 -4.11 8.55
CA LEU A 60 -4.45 -5.05 9.65
C LEU A 60 -5.06 -6.37 9.15
N THR A 61 -6.03 -6.28 8.25
CA THR A 61 -6.68 -7.46 7.67
C THR A 61 -5.72 -8.25 6.78
N HIS A 62 -4.89 -7.57 5.99
CA HIS A 62 -3.85 -8.18 5.16
C HIS A 62 -2.88 -9.01 6.01
N GLU A 63 -2.30 -8.41 7.04
CA GLU A 63 -1.36 -9.08 7.95
C GLU A 63 -2.04 -10.19 8.76
N MET A 64 -3.31 -10.00 9.12
CA MET A 64 -4.08 -11.05 9.78
C MET A 64 -4.26 -12.28 8.88
N VAL A 65 -4.44 -12.08 7.56
CA VAL A 65 -4.48 -13.20 6.61
C VAL A 65 -3.16 -13.96 6.61
N HIS A 66 -2.01 -13.27 6.64
CA HIS A 66 -0.72 -13.92 6.77
C HIS A 66 -0.61 -14.72 8.07
N GLU A 67 -1.11 -14.20 9.17
CA GLU A 67 -1.13 -14.92 10.43
C GLU A 67 -1.98 -16.20 10.33
N PHE A 68 -3.13 -16.15 9.68
CA PHE A 68 -3.92 -17.36 9.37
C PHE A 68 -3.17 -18.34 8.47
N GLN A 69 -2.52 -17.85 7.43
CA GLN A 69 -1.72 -18.69 6.53
C GLN A 69 -0.62 -19.42 7.30
N PHE A 70 0.14 -18.70 8.13
CA PHE A 70 1.22 -19.28 8.94
C PHE A 70 0.71 -20.30 9.97
N ASP A 71 -0.37 -19.98 10.68
CA ASP A 71 -0.95 -20.90 11.68
C ASP A 71 -1.54 -22.17 11.03
N ILE A 72 -2.14 -22.05 9.83
CA ILE A 72 -2.63 -23.18 9.03
C ILE A 72 -1.44 -24.05 8.54
N PHE A 73 -0.39 -23.46 8.01
CA PHE A 73 0.80 -24.20 7.58
C PHE A 73 1.52 -24.89 8.74
N ALA A 74 1.56 -24.23 9.91
CA ALA A 74 2.10 -24.82 11.12
C ALA A 74 1.22 -25.90 11.74
N ARG A 75 -0.06 -25.99 11.36
CA ARG A 75 -1.08 -26.83 12.01
C ARG A 75 -1.13 -26.64 13.52
N GLY A 76 -0.89 -25.42 13.99
CA GLY A 76 -0.90 -25.07 15.41
C GLY A 76 0.22 -25.72 16.24
N LYS A 77 1.32 -26.15 15.63
CA LYS A 77 2.50 -26.66 16.35
C LYS A 77 3.55 -25.56 16.42
N ALA A 78 3.93 -25.15 17.62
CA ALA A 78 5.01 -24.21 17.84
C ALA A 78 6.32 -24.72 17.20
N GLY A 79 7.01 -23.86 16.43
CA GLY A 79 8.27 -24.19 15.77
C GLY A 79 8.16 -24.98 14.45
N ALA A 80 6.98 -25.44 14.05
CA ALA A 80 6.79 -26.16 12.80
C ALA A 80 6.67 -25.23 11.56
N ASN A 81 6.45 -23.95 11.77
CA ASN A 81 6.06 -22.98 10.74
C ASN A 81 7.12 -22.80 9.67
N LEU A 82 8.38 -22.59 10.06
CA LEU A 82 9.48 -22.38 9.13
C LEU A 82 9.81 -23.65 8.34
N GLN A 83 9.81 -24.82 8.99
CA GLN A 83 10.04 -26.08 8.28
C GLN A 83 8.92 -26.40 7.30
N SER A 84 7.66 -26.16 7.67
CA SER A 84 6.51 -26.41 6.79
C SER A 84 6.48 -25.42 5.63
N LEU A 85 6.76 -24.14 5.86
CA LEU A 85 6.87 -23.12 4.81
C LEU A 85 8.04 -23.41 3.88
N ASN A 86 9.22 -23.73 4.40
CA ASN A 86 10.39 -24.06 3.57
C ASN A 86 10.20 -25.36 2.75
N GLN A 87 9.38 -26.29 3.21
CA GLN A 87 9.07 -27.52 2.46
C GLN A 87 8.03 -27.30 1.35
N ILE A 88 7.09 -26.37 1.53
CA ILE A 88 6.02 -26.09 0.57
C ILE A 88 6.46 -24.99 -0.40
N ASP A 89 7.30 -24.04 0.08
CA ASP A 89 7.81 -22.88 -0.66
C ASP A 89 6.69 -22.18 -1.46
N PRO A 90 5.65 -21.64 -0.79
CA PRO A 90 4.51 -21.06 -1.47
C PRO A 90 4.96 -19.81 -2.25
N PRO A 91 4.61 -19.69 -3.55
CA PRO A 91 4.98 -18.52 -4.32
C PRO A 91 4.28 -17.25 -3.81
N LEU A 92 4.93 -16.09 -4.00
CA LEU A 92 4.43 -14.81 -3.50
C LEU A 92 3.01 -14.49 -4.01
N TRP A 93 2.69 -14.79 -5.27
CA TRP A 93 1.34 -14.57 -5.79
C TRP A 93 0.26 -15.35 -5.02
N PHE A 94 0.62 -16.52 -4.46
CA PHE A 94 -0.29 -17.33 -3.66
C PHE A 94 -0.53 -16.69 -2.29
N MET A 95 0.53 -16.30 -1.59
CA MET A 95 0.47 -15.73 -0.25
C MET A 95 -0.06 -14.29 -0.26
N GLU A 96 0.63 -13.41 -0.98
CA GLU A 96 0.35 -11.99 -1.01
C GLU A 96 -0.94 -11.66 -1.77
N GLY A 97 -1.16 -12.34 -2.91
CA GLY A 97 -2.39 -12.17 -3.67
C GLY A 97 -3.63 -12.59 -2.89
N MET A 98 -3.55 -13.67 -2.07
CA MET A 98 -4.62 -14.07 -1.17
C MET A 98 -4.87 -13.02 -0.07
N ALA A 99 -3.81 -12.50 0.53
CA ALA A 99 -3.90 -11.48 1.57
C ALA A 99 -4.52 -10.18 1.02
N GLU A 100 -4.10 -9.73 -0.16
CA GLU A 100 -4.72 -8.58 -0.86
C GLU A 100 -6.20 -8.82 -1.15
N TYR A 101 -6.57 -9.95 -1.75
CA TYR A 101 -7.96 -10.25 -2.08
C TYR A 101 -8.86 -10.30 -0.85
N LEU A 102 -8.42 -10.95 0.23
CA LEU A 102 -9.22 -11.10 1.45
C LEU A 102 -9.29 -9.82 2.28
N SER A 103 -8.38 -8.86 2.09
CA SER A 103 -8.37 -7.56 2.76
C SER A 103 -9.06 -6.44 1.97
N SER A 104 -8.91 -6.42 0.64
CA SER A 104 -9.48 -5.41 -0.25
C SER A 104 -10.86 -5.80 -0.79
N GLY A 105 -11.17 -7.09 -0.80
CA GLY A 105 -12.36 -7.63 -1.44
C GLY A 105 -12.29 -7.60 -2.98
N PRO A 106 -13.39 -7.93 -3.66
CA PRO A 106 -13.47 -7.82 -5.11
C PRO A 106 -13.45 -6.34 -5.53
N HIS A 107 -12.91 -6.04 -6.70
CA HIS A 107 -12.87 -4.70 -7.31
C HIS A 107 -11.87 -3.71 -6.68
N HIS A 108 -10.66 -4.16 -6.44
CA HIS A 108 -9.58 -3.28 -6.05
C HIS A 108 -9.05 -2.47 -7.26
N ILE A 109 -9.20 -1.16 -7.20
CA ILE A 109 -8.97 -0.24 -8.34
C ILE A 109 -7.56 -0.29 -8.89
N LEU A 110 -6.54 -0.35 -8.02
CA LEU A 110 -5.15 -0.44 -8.47
C LEU A 110 -4.87 -1.77 -9.16
N THR A 111 -5.41 -2.87 -8.65
CA THR A 111 -5.30 -4.18 -9.29
C THR A 111 -5.98 -4.19 -10.64
N GLU A 112 -7.18 -3.65 -10.74
CA GLU A 112 -7.86 -3.50 -12.03
C GLU A 112 -7.08 -2.61 -13.01
N GLN A 113 -6.42 -1.56 -12.53
CA GLN A 113 -5.57 -0.70 -13.35
C GLN A 113 -4.38 -1.48 -13.94
N TRP A 114 -3.67 -2.23 -13.11
CA TRP A 114 -2.50 -3.01 -13.53
C TRP A 114 -2.89 -4.14 -14.49
N VAL A 115 -3.93 -4.88 -14.18
CA VAL A 115 -4.42 -6.00 -15.03
C VAL A 115 -4.95 -5.47 -16.36
N ARG A 116 -5.69 -4.36 -16.37
CA ARG A 116 -6.19 -3.71 -17.59
C ARG A 116 -5.03 -3.24 -18.48
N ASP A 117 -4.02 -2.61 -17.91
CA ASP A 117 -2.83 -2.21 -18.65
C ASP A 117 -2.11 -3.42 -19.25
N ALA A 118 -1.90 -4.48 -18.47
CA ALA A 118 -1.25 -5.70 -18.93
C ALA A 118 -2.02 -6.38 -20.05
N VAL A 119 -3.35 -6.49 -19.95
CA VAL A 119 -4.23 -7.05 -20.99
C VAL A 119 -4.13 -6.25 -22.29
N VAL A 120 -4.28 -4.93 -22.21
CA VAL A 120 -4.31 -4.06 -23.39
C VAL A 120 -2.96 -3.99 -24.10
N ASN A 121 -1.87 -4.19 -23.38
CA ASN A 121 -0.51 -4.21 -23.94
C ASN A 121 0.00 -5.64 -24.24
N GLY A 122 -0.79 -6.70 -23.99
CA GLY A 122 -0.41 -8.07 -24.24
C GLY A 122 0.61 -8.66 -23.27
N ASN A 123 0.71 -8.10 -22.06
CA ASN A 123 1.70 -8.45 -21.03
C ASN A 123 1.10 -9.16 -19.82
N LEU A 124 -0.15 -9.63 -19.91
CA LEU A 124 -0.75 -10.35 -18.78
C LEU A 124 0.02 -11.66 -18.54
N PRO A 125 0.61 -11.85 -17.32
CA PRO A 125 1.46 -13.01 -17.05
C PRO A 125 0.68 -14.32 -17.00
N THR A 126 1.39 -15.43 -17.11
CA THR A 126 0.90 -16.74 -16.68
C THR A 126 1.20 -16.95 -15.20
N ILE A 127 0.57 -17.95 -14.57
CA ILE A 127 0.85 -18.34 -13.18
C ILE A 127 2.32 -18.77 -13.02
N GLU A 128 2.87 -19.48 -14.01
CA GLU A 128 4.27 -19.89 -14.02
C GLU A 128 5.20 -18.68 -14.07
N GLN A 129 4.89 -17.69 -14.92
CA GLN A 129 5.67 -16.44 -15.00
C GLN A 129 5.64 -15.64 -13.69
N MET A 130 4.49 -15.57 -13.01
CA MET A 130 4.41 -14.93 -11.68
C MET A 130 5.25 -15.67 -10.63
N THR A 131 5.36 -16.99 -10.74
CA THR A 131 6.17 -17.80 -9.83
C THR A 131 7.67 -17.63 -10.09
N GLU A 132 8.08 -17.66 -11.37
CA GLU A 132 9.50 -17.60 -11.76
C GLU A 132 10.07 -16.18 -11.78
N ARG A 133 9.23 -15.17 -12.04
CA ARG A 133 9.64 -13.78 -12.24
C ARG A 133 8.80 -12.80 -11.41
N PRO A 134 8.76 -12.96 -10.06
CA PRO A 134 8.04 -12.02 -9.19
C PRO A 134 8.63 -10.60 -9.21
N ASP A 135 9.90 -10.45 -9.63
CA ASP A 135 10.57 -9.19 -9.89
C ASP A 135 9.98 -8.42 -11.09
N GLN A 136 9.44 -9.11 -12.06
CA GLN A 136 8.84 -8.54 -13.27
C GLN A 136 7.31 -8.43 -13.17
N TYR A 137 6.68 -9.41 -12.54
CA TYR A 137 5.23 -9.51 -12.42
C TYR A 137 4.84 -9.38 -10.95
N PHE A 138 4.43 -8.18 -10.55
CA PHE A 138 4.17 -7.83 -9.16
C PHE A 138 3.12 -8.75 -8.53
N PRO A 139 3.51 -9.61 -7.58
CA PRO A 139 2.68 -10.72 -7.12
C PRO A 139 1.43 -10.29 -6.36
N TYR A 140 1.45 -9.12 -5.72
CA TYR A 140 0.30 -8.57 -5.02
C TYR A 140 -0.86 -8.33 -5.99
N ARG A 141 -0.64 -7.59 -7.08
CA ARG A 141 -1.69 -7.19 -8.02
C ARG A 141 -2.18 -8.33 -8.92
N PHE A 142 -1.26 -9.06 -9.53
CA PHE A 142 -1.66 -10.17 -10.40
C PHE A 142 -2.16 -11.36 -9.60
N GLY A 143 -1.61 -11.62 -8.40
CA GLY A 143 -2.08 -12.65 -7.50
C GLY A 143 -3.48 -12.34 -6.95
N GLU A 144 -3.74 -11.09 -6.54
CA GLU A 144 -5.06 -10.63 -6.12
C GLU A 144 -6.11 -10.86 -7.21
N SER A 145 -5.81 -10.47 -8.45
CA SER A 145 -6.71 -10.69 -9.59
C SER A 145 -6.99 -12.16 -9.86
N LEU A 146 -5.99 -13.04 -9.68
CA LEU A 146 -6.19 -14.48 -9.80
C LEU A 146 -7.10 -15.01 -8.69
N TRP A 147 -6.91 -14.57 -7.45
CA TRP A 147 -7.76 -14.96 -6.32
C TRP A 147 -9.18 -14.38 -6.43
N GLU A 148 -9.34 -13.14 -6.94
CA GLU A 148 -10.65 -12.59 -7.31
C GLU A 148 -11.37 -13.50 -8.34
N TYR A 149 -10.64 -13.96 -9.36
CA TYR A 149 -11.18 -14.89 -10.35
C TYR A 149 -11.61 -16.22 -9.71
N VAL A 150 -10.78 -16.81 -8.84
CA VAL A 150 -11.11 -18.04 -8.12
C VAL A 150 -12.33 -17.84 -7.22
N GLY A 151 -12.35 -16.78 -6.39
CA GLY A 151 -13.46 -16.46 -5.50
C GLY A 151 -14.77 -16.23 -6.25
N SER A 152 -14.71 -15.48 -7.38
CA SER A 152 -15.90 -15.20 -8.20
C SER A 152 -16.49 -16.44 -8.88
N ARG A 153 -15.65 -17.42 -9.23
CA ARG A 153 -16.08 -18.60 -9.99
C ARG A 153 -16.46 -19.81 -9.12
N TRP A 154 -15.71 -20.04 -8.02
CA TRP A 154 -15.91 -21.21 -7.15
C TRP A 154 -16.36 -20.83 -5.73
N GLY A 155 -16.45 -19.54 -5.45
CA GLY A 155 -16.79 -19.01 -4.13
C GLY A 155 -15.59 -18.90 -3.20
N ASP A 156 -15.68 -17.96 -2.23
CA ASP A 156 -14.57 -17.66 -1.30
C ASP A 156 -14.22 -18.85 -0.38
N ALA A 157 -15.14 -19.77 -0.14
CA ALA A 157 -14.86 -20.99 0.62
C ALA A 157 -13.79 -21.86 -0.06
N ALA A 158 -13.74 -21.87 -1.39
CA ALA A 158 -12.73 -22.63 -2.14
C ALA A 158 -11.31 -22.14 -1.85
N ILE A 159 -11.12 -20.85 -1.53
CA ILE A 159 -9.82 -20.26 -1.17
C ILE A 159 -9.28 -20.91 0.11
N GLY A 160 -10.12 -20.99 1.15
CA GLY A 160 -9.75 -21.63 2.41
C GLY A 160 -9.45 -23.12 2.24
N GLU A 161 -10.23 -23.83 1.44
CA GLU A 161 -10.00 -25.25 1.16
C GLU A 161 -8.71 -25.49 0.36
N ILE A 162 -8.37 -24.61 -0.60
CA ILE A 162 -7.10 -24.67 -1.32
C ILE A 162 -5.95 -24.46 -0.35
N LEU A 163 -6.02 -23.44 0.53
CA LEU A 163 -4.97 -23.17 1.51
C LEU A 163 -4.74 -24.36 2.45
N GLN A 164 -5.81 -24.94 2.99
CA GLN A 164 -5.71 -26.12 3.85
C GLN A 164 -5.16 -27.35 3.14
N ASN A 165 -5.61 -27.62 1.92
CA ASN A 165 -5.11 -28.72 1.11
C ASN A 165 -3.64 -28.55 0.71
N ALA A 166 -3.19 -27.29 0.49
CA ALA A 166 -1.80 -27.00 0.12
C ALA A 166 -0.79 -27.47 1.19
N THR A 167 -1.19 -27.49 2.46
CA THR A 167 -0.33 -27.96 3.58
C THR A 167 0.12 -29.42 3.45
N THR A 168 -0.63 -30.24 2.74
CA THR A 168 -0.35 -31.69 2.63
C THR A 168 -0.08 -32.15 1.21
N LEU A 169 -0.72 -31.53 0.23
CA LEU A 169 -0.65 -31.94 -1.16
C LEU A 169 0.34 -31.11 -1.97
N GLY A 170 0.74 -29.95 -1.45
CA GLY A 170 1.38 -28.90 -2.22
C GLY A 170 0.38 -28.11 -3.08
N ILE A 171 0.79 -26.91 -3.53
CA ILE A 171 -0.10 -25.92 -4.15
C ILE A 171 -0.77 -26.45 -5.40
N ALA A 172 -0.01 -26.97 -6.37
CA ALA A 172 -0.57 -27.43 -7.64
C ALA A 172 -1.64 -28.50 -7.48
N ARG A 173 -1.42 -29.47 -6.56
CA ARG A 173 -2.41 -30.53 -6.31
C ARG A 173 -3.61 -30.02 -5.49
N ALA A 174 -3.42 -29.00 -4.66
CA ALA A 174 -4.52 -28.38 -3.92
C ALA A 174 -5.51 -27.72 -4.87
N PHE A 175 -5.03 -26.96 -5.85
CA PHE A 175 -5.86 -26.38 -6.92
C PHE A 175 -6.56 -27.47 -7.75
N GLN A 176 -5.82 -28.48 -8.19
CA GLN A 176 -6.39 -29.55 -8.99
C GLN A 176 -7.47 -30.32 -8.23
N ARG A 177 -7.29 -30.57 -6.94
CA ARG A 177 -8.28 -31.23 -6.09
C ARG A 177 -9.54 -30.39 -5.92
N GLN A 178 -9.38 -29.08 -5.69
CA GLN A 178 -10.49 -28.18 -5.34
C GLN A 178 -11.24 -27.66 -6.56
N LEU A 179 -10.52 -27.30 -7.62
CA LEU A 179 -11.09 -26.67 -8.81
C LEU A 179 -11.26 -27.64 -9.98
N GLY A 180 -10.62 -28.80 -9.93
CA GLY A 180 -10.58 -29.75 -11.05
C GLY A 180 -9.65 -29.32 -12.18
N LEU A 181 -8.86 -28.27 -12.02
CA LEU A 181 -7.96 -27.68 -13.01
C LEU A 181 -6.51 -27.76 -12.57
N THR A 182 -5.61 -27.99 -13.51
CA THR A 182 -4.19 -27.73 -13.31
C THR A 182 -3.91 -26.24 -13.20
N LEU A 183 -2.76 -25.82 -12.65
CA LEU A 183 -2.38 -24.40 -12.62
C LEU A 183 -2.26 -23.79 -14.02
N HIS A 184 -1.86 -24.60 -15.01
CA HIS A 184 -1.78 -24.16 -16.40
C HIS A 184 -3.17 -23.87 -16.98
N GLU A 185 -4.12 -24.77 -16.82
CA GLU A 185 -5.51 -24.58 -17.27
C GLU A 185 -6.17 -23.40 -16.55
N LEU A 186 -5.94 -23.25 -15.22
CA LEU A 186 -6.41 -22.10 -14.46
C LEU A 186 -5.82 -20.79 -14.99
N SER A 187 -4.52 -20.80 -15.32
CA SER A 187 -3.84 -19.65 -15.90
C SER A 187 -4.47 -19.20 -17.21
N ASP A 188 -4.77 -20.14 -18.09
CA ASP A 188 -5.39 -19.85 -19.38
C ASP A 188 -6.84 -19.34 -19.21
N ASP A 189 -7.64 -19.99 -18.36
CA ASP A 189 -9.01 -19.58 -18.06
C ASP A 189 -9.06 -18.16 -17.46
N TRP A 190 -8.18 -17.85 -16.48
CA TRP A 190 -8.08 -16.52 -15.89
C TRP A 190 -7.69 -15.46 -16.92
N ARG A 191 -6.67 -15.73 -17.75
CA ARG A 191 -6.21 -14.79 -18.80
C ARG A 191 -7.30 -14.56 -19.85
N GLU A 192 -8.04 -15.58 -20.23
CA GLU A 192 -9.19 -15.44 -21.15
C GLU A 192 -10.28 -14.57 -20.54
N ALA A 193 -10.62 -14.76 -19.25
CA ALA A 193 -11.58 -13.95 -18.54
C ALA A 193 -11.15 -12.47 -18.45
N MET A 194 -9.87 -12.21 -18.14
CA MET A 194 -9.33 -10.84 -18.08
C MET A 194 -9.31 -10.17 -19.46
N ASN A 195 -8.98 -10.89 -20.51
CA ASN A 195 -9.08 -10.40 -21.89
C ASN A 195 -10.53 -10.03 -22.26
N ALA A 196 -11.49 -10.87 -21.91
CA ALA A 196 -12.91 -10.61 -22.15
C ALA A 196 -13.43 -9.39 -21.35
N LYS A 197 -12.92 -9.17 -20.11
CA LYS A 197 -13.29 -8.02 -19.24
C LYS A 197 -12.71 -6.70 -19.77
N TYR A 198 -11.44 -6.66 -20.18
CA TYR A 198 -10.72 -5.39 -20.38
C TYR A 198 -10.47 -4.99 -21.84
N LEU A 199 -10.37 -5.91 -22.81
CA LEU A 199 -10.16 -5.53 -24.21
C LEU A 199 -11.27 -4.64 -24.78
N PRO A 200 -12.57 -4.86 -24.47
CA PRO A 200 -13.64 -3.98 -24.96
C PRO A 200 -13.51 -2.53 -24.43
N GLN A 201 -12.97 -2.35 -23.24
CA GLN A 201 -12.79 -1.01 -22.64
C GLN A 201 -11.79 -0.16 -23.43
N ALA A 202 -10.80 -0.78 -24.08
CA ALA A 202 -9.80 -0.06 -24.89
C ALA A 202 -10.40 0.72 -26.06
N ALA A 203 -11.59 0.35 -26.53
CA ALA A 203 -12.29 1.02 -27.62
C ALA A 203 -13.13 2.22 -27.17
N SER A 204 -13.54 2.27 -25.89
CA SER A 204 -14.45 3.29 -25.34
C SER A 204 -13.76 4.34 -24.48
N LEU A 205 -12.53 4.08 -24.04
CA LEU A 205 -11.78 4.96 -23.15
C LEU A 205 -10.67 5.72 -23.90
N ASP A 206 -10.41 6.94 -23.45
CA ASP A 206 -9.43 7.82 -24.08
C ASP A 206 -7.98 7.35 -23.75
N ARG A 207 -7.07 7.68 -24.66
CA ARG A 207 -5.63 7.70 -24.35
C ARG A 207 -5.24 9.15 -24.02
N PRO A 208 -4.31 9.42 -23.10
CA PRO A 208 -3.92 10.78 -22.76
C PRO A 208 -3.55 11.64 -23.97
N ARG A 209 -2.97 11.03 -25.01
CA ARG A 209 -2.59 11.72 -26.27
C ARG A 209 -3.75 12.37 -27.01
N ALA A 210 -4.99 12.04 -26.70
CA ALA A 210 -6.16 12.67 -27.31
C ALA A 210 -6.36 14.12 -26.86
N PHE A 211 -5.88 14.50 -25.67
CA PHE A 211 -6.10 15.83 -25.08
C PHE A 211 -4.87 16.40 -24.35
N ALA A 212 -3.85 15.59 -24.05
CA ALA A 212 -2.69 15.97 -23.28
C ALA A 212 -1.37 15.64 -24.03
N GLN A 213 -0.29 16.28 -23.59
CA GLN A 213 1.06 16.05 -24.10
C GLN A 213 1.89 15.28 -23.08
N PRO A 214 2.68 14.26 -23.50
CA PRO A 214 3.59 13.57 -22.61
C PRO A 214 4.68 14.52 -22.13
N LEU A 215 4.81 14.71 -20.82
CA LEU A 215 5.78 15.61 -20.21
C LEU A 215 6.98 14.86 -19.67
N LEU A 216 6.78 14.01 -18.66
CA LEU A 216 7.83 13.20 -18.05
C LEU A 216 7.67 11.75 -18.48
N THR A 217 8.63 11.26 -19.23
CA THR A 217 8.68 9.89 -19.75
C THR A 217 10.14 9.42 -19.78
N GLU A 218 10.37 8.13 -19.83
CA GLU A 218 11.72 7.57 -19.94
C GLU A 218 12.54 8.26 -21.05
N LYS A 219 11.96 8.40 -22.23
CA LYS A 219 12.62 9.01 -23.40
C LYS A 219 12.99 10.48 -23.20
N LYS A 220 12.17 11.28 -22.51
CA LYS A 220 12.37 12.73 -22.35
C LYS A 220 13.18 13.08 -21.12
N SER A 221 12.94 12.36 -20.03
CA SER A 221 13.42 12.72 -18.71
C SER A 221 14.34 11.67 -18.09
N GLY A 222 14.46 10.48 -18.71
CA GLY A 222 15.16 9.32 -18.13
C GLY A 222 14.47 8.83 -16.86
N GLY A 223 14.58 7.54 -16.55
CA GLY A 223 13.83 6.90 -15.45
C GLY A 223 12.47 6.36 -15.89
N GLN A 224 11.89 5.48 -15.10
CA GLN A 224 10.65 4.77 -15.42
C GLN A 224 9.49 5.18 -14.50
N ILE A 225 9.81 5.74 -13.35
CA ILE A 225 8.84 6.13 -12.33
C ILE A 225 8.87 7.65 -12.18
N PHE A 226 7.73 8.30 -12.35
CA PHE A 226 7.55 9.75 -12.18
C PHE A 226 6.32 10.00 -11.31
N LEU A 227 6.52 10.45 -10.07
CA LEU A 227 5.51 10.54 -9.03
C LEU A 227 5.40 11.95 -8.47
N ALA A 228 4.27 12.23 -7.80
CA ALA A 228 4.00 13.43 -7.04
C ALA A 228 4.37 14.72 -7.81
N PRO A 229 3.84 14.92 -9.04
CA PRO A 229 4.16 16.08 -9.84
C PRO A 229 3.70 17.36 -9.17
N ALA A 230 4.55 18.39 -9.12
CA ALA A 230 4.24 19.71 -8.59
C ALA A 230 4.65 20.79 -9.60
N LEU A 231 3.68 21.47 -10.18
CA LEU A 231 3.92 22.59 -11.09
C LEU A 231 4.20 23.89 -10.32
N SER A 232 5.14 24.69 -10.82
CA SER A 232 5.25 26.08 -10.39
C SER A 232 4.02 26.88 -10.82
N ASN A 233 3.67 27.94 -10.10
CA ASN A 233 2.48 28.74 -10.37
C ASN A 233 2.45 29.31 -11.81
N ASP A 234 3.61 29.68 -12.35
CA ASP A 234 3.77 30.16 -13.72
C ASP A 234 3.72 29.05 -14.80
N GLY A 235 3.62 27.78 -14.39
CA GLY A 235 3.56 26.61 -15.27
C GLY A 235 4.84 26.33 -16.07
N ASN A 236 6.00 26.92 -15.69
CA ASN A 236 7.25 26.76 -16.42
C ASN A 236 8.16 25.66 -15.85
N ARG A 237 7.99 25.31 -14.57
CA ARG A 237 8.80 24.30 -13.89
C ARG A 237 7.91 23.24 -13.26
N ILE A 238 8.46 22.03 -13.16
CA ILE A 238 7.82 20.92 -12.47
C ILE A 238 8.84 20.24 -11.56
N ALA A 239 8.49 20.06 -10.30
CA ALA A 239 9.19 19.19 -9.37
C ALA A 239 8.49 17.83 -9.34
N PHE A 240 9.25 16.75 -9.19
CA PHE A 240 8.73 15.39 -9.20
C PHE A 240 9.72 14.42 -8.58
N LEU A 241 9.22 13.30 -8.11
CA LEU A 241 10.01 12.18 -7.63
C LEU A 241 10.26 11.18 -8.76
N SER A 242 11.49 10.68 -8.87
CA SER A 242 11.84 9.72 -9.92
C SER A 242 13.08 8.90 -9.55
N ASN A 243 13.09 7.63 -10.04
CA ASN A 243 14.23 6.72 -9.90
C ASN A 243 15.47 7.10 -10.76
N GLY A 244 15.40 8.20 -11.49
CA GLY A 244 16.50 8.66 -12.32
C GLY A 244 16.87 7.68 -13.44
N SER A 245 18.15 7.65 -13.81
CA SER A 245 18.66 6.63 -14.73
C SER A 245 19.11 5.41 -13.93
N PHE A 246 18.53 4.27 -14.20
CA PHE A 246 18.95 2.96 -13.67
C PHE A 246 20.43 2.72 -13.98
N LYS A 247 21.28 2.88 -13.00
CA LYS A 247 22.66 2.39 -13.08
C LYS A 247 22.88 1.46 -11.89
N ARG A 248 23.10 0.17 -12.16
CA ARG A 248 23.50 -0.88 -11.21
C ARG A 248 22.40 -1.60 -10.42
N GLY A 249 21.15 -1.64 -10.88
CA GLY A 249 20.12 -2.49 -10.23
C GLY A 249 19.55 -1.96 -8.90
N GLU A 250 19.93 -0.76 -8.47
CA GLU A 250 19.39 -0.12 -7.27
C GLU A 250 18.39 0.95 -7.63
N VAL A 251 17.18 0.89 -7.04
CA VAL A 251 16.11 1.87 -7.27
C VAL A 251 16.14 2.90 -6.16
N PHE A 252 16.71 4.08 -6.45
CA PHE A 252 16.64 5.22 -5.55
C PHE A 252 15.73 6.30 -6.12
N ILE A 253 14.81 6.78 -5.30
CA ILE A 253 13.90 7.85 -5.67
C ILE A 253 14.46 9.19 -5.20
N ASP A 254 14.74 10.07 -6.15
CA ASP A 254 15.26 11.42 -5.93
C ASP A 254 14.22 12.48 -6.29
N LEU A 255 14.37 13.68 -5.73
CA LEU A 255 13.57 14.85 -6.10
C LEU A 255 14.25 15.62 -7.22
N TRP A 256 13.53 15.80 -8.33
CA TRP A 256 14.02 16.40 -9.56
C TRP A 256 13.25 17.67 -9.92
N LEU A 257 13.91 18.54 -10.68
CA LEU A 257 13.33 19.71 -11.35
C LEU A 257 13.46 19.56 -12.87
N ALA A 258 12.36 19.80 -13.57
CA ALA A 258 12.35 19.86 -15.04
C ALA A 258 11.63 21.09 -15.57
N ASP A 259 11.86 21.38 -16.84
CA ASP A 259 11.07 22.33 -17.61
C ASP A 259 9.67 21.74 -17.89
N ALA A 260 8.63 22.43 -17.50
CA ALA A 260 7.26 21.93 -17.56
C ALA A 260 6.60 22.04 -18.94
N ARG A 261 7.33 22.48 -19.95
CA ARG A 261 6.88 22.50 -21.36
C ARG A 261 7.51 21.37 -22.16
N THR A 262 8.78 21.11 -21.90
CA THR A 262 9.56 20.14 -22.68
C THR A 262 9.79 18.82 -21.98
N GLY A 263 9.67 18.77 -20.64
CA GLY A 263 10.02 17.62 -19.80
C GLY A 263 11.53 17.44 -19.61
N LYS A 264 12.35 18.35 -20.14
CA LYS A 264 13.80 18.27 -20.01
C LYS A 264 14.22 18.54 -18.57
N ARG A 265 14.98 17.63 -17.97
CA ARG A 265 15.55 17.80 -16.62
C ARG A 265 16.43 19.04 -16.58
N ILE A 266 16.21 19.89 -15.59
CA ILE A 266 17.03 21.04 -15.26
C ILE A 266 18.12 20.61 -14.29
N LYS A 267 17.73 19.96 -13.17
CA LYS A 267 18.66 19.47 -12.15
C LYS A 267 17.99 18.48 -11.17
N ARG A 268 18.80 17.77 -10.43
CA ARG A 268 18.41 17.03 -9.24
C ARG A 268 18.41 17.98 -8.04
N LEU A 269 17.26 18.14 -7.38
CA LEU A 269 17.11 18.98 -6.21
C LEU A 269 17.61 18.26 -4.95
N VAL A 270 17.25 16.98 -4.84
CA VAL A 270 17.65 16.12 -3.73
C VAL A 270 18.16 14.81 -4.26
N GLN A 271 19.31 14.37 -3.77
CA GLN A 271 19.81 13.02 -3.91
C GLN A 271 19.55 12.29 -2.60
N SER A 272 18.60 11.34 -2.58
CA SER A 272 18.14 10.69 -1.34
C SER A 272 19.25 9.91 -0.64
N THR A 273 20.09 9.21 -1.39
CA THR A 273 21.11 8.28 -0.86
C THR A 273 22.33 8.90 -0.21
N THR A 274 22.62 10.17 -0.45
CA THR A 274 23.89 10.79 -0.01
C THR A 274 23.70 12.14 0.66
N ASN A 275 22.48 12.57 0.91
CA ASN A 275 22.21 13.86 1.50
C ASN A 275 22.26 13.78 3.03
N PRO A 276 23.16 14.52 3.70
CA PRO A 276 23.28 14.46 5.16
C PRO A 276 22.12 15.15 5.91
N ASN A 277 21.20 15.78 5.18
CA ASN A 277 20.09 16.50 5.80
C ASN A 277 18.88 15.61 6.12
N PHE A 278 18.73 14.48 5.46
CA PHE A 278 17.62 13.55 5.65
C PHE A 278 18.02 12.11 5.35
N GLU A 279 17.28 11.18 5.95
CA GLU A 279 17.46 9.75 5.86
C GLU A 279 16.64 9.19 4.70
N GLU A 280 15.42 9.69 4.51
CA GLU A 280 14.50 9.26 3.46
C GLU A 280 13.61 10.43 3.00
N LEU A 281 13.20 10.41 1.71
CA LEU A 281 12.14 11.27 1.18
C LEU A 281 10.79 10.58 1.35
N ARG A 282 9.75 11.33 1.71
CA ARG A 282 8.38 10.81 1.70
C ARG A 282 7.83 10.84 0.27
N LEU A 283 7.70 9.65 -0.34
CA LEU A 283 7.40 9.53 -1.77
C LEU A 283 5.99 9.03 -2.08
N LEU A 284 5.37 8.25 -1.18
CA LEU A 284 4.10 7.61 -1.48
C LEU A 284 2.89 8.54 -1.23
N TYR A 285 2.93 9.30 -0.16
CA TYR A 285 1.77 10.06 0.33
C TYR A 285 1.98 11.57 0.33
N SER A 286 3.16 12.05 -0.03
CA SER A 286 3.51 13.47 0.05
C SER A 286 3.85 14.06 -1.32
N GLN A 287 3.34 15.25 -1.60
CA GLN A 287 3.66 16.07 -2.76
C GLN A 287 4.45 17.30 -2.31
N SER A 288 5.44 17.70 -3.09
CA SER A 288 6.11 18.98 -2.89
C SER A 288 5.27 20.15 -3.41
N SER A 289 5.54 21.37 -2.92
CA SER A 289 4.83 22.57 -3.36
C SER A 289 5.78 23.73 -3.57
N PHE A 290 5.68 24.40 -4.73
CA PHE A 290 6.37 25.67 -4.94
C PHE A 290 5.70 26.80 -4.18
N SER A 291 6.51 27.75 -3.69
CA SER A 291 6.01 29.07 -3.31
C SER A 291 5.38 29.75 -4.54
N ASN A 292 4.48 30.69 -4.32
CA ASN A 292 3.74 31.36 -5.40
C ASN A 292 4.69 32.12 -6.34
N ASP A 293 5.80 32.68 -5.79
CA ASP A 293 6.87 33.30 -6.58
C ASP A 293 7.80 32.28 -7.28
N GLY A 294 7.64 30.99 -7.00
CA GLY A 294 8.41 29.88 -7.58
C GLY A 294 9.87 29.80 -7.13
N ARG A 295 10.31 30.57 -6.12
CA ARG A 295 11.70 30.58 -5.65
C ARG A 295 12.00 29.54 -4.57
N SER A 296 10.98 29.11 -3.84
CA SER A 296 11.10 28.13 -2.77
C SER A 296 10.28 26.88 -3.08
N LEU A 297 10.72 25.74 -2.57
CA LEU A 297 10.02 24.48 -2.62
C LEU A 297 9.87 23.93 -1.19
N ALA A 298 8.64 23.56 -0.81
CA ALA A 298 8.35 22.84 0.42
C ALA A 298 8.21 21.35 0.11
N PHE A 299 8.81 20.50 0.93
CA PHE A 299 8.70 19.04 0.83
C PHE A 299 8.96 18.37 2.18
N THR A 300 8.61 17.11 2.31
CA THR A 300 8.79 16.30 3.53
C THR A 300 9.89 15.26 3.34
N GLY A 301 10.68 15.06 4.37
CA GLY A 301 11.66 14.01 4.46
C GLY A 301 11.90 13.58 5.89
N GLU A 302 12.42 12.39 6.08
CA GLU A 302 12.76 11.87 7.40
C GLU A 302 14.14 12.34 7.85
N ARG A 303 14.26 12.66 9.12
CA ARG A 303 15.53 12.99 9.79
C ARG A 303 15.50 12.56 11.23
N GLN A 304 16.49 11.79 11.63
CA GLN A 304 16.61 11.28 12.99
C GLN A 304 15.36 10.52 13.45
N GLY A 305 14.76 9.77 12.50
CA GLY A 305 13.57 8.99 12.75
C GLY A 305 12.31 9.81 12.99
N LYS A 306 12.22 11.02 12.42
CA LYS A 306 11.03 11.89 12.46
C LYS A 306 10.84 12.59 11.14
N ASP A 307 9.60 12.82 10.79
CA ASP A 307 9.27 13.65 9.64
C ASP A 307 9.57 15.11 9.91
N VAL A 308 10.17 15.77 8.92
CA VAL A 308 10.57 17.18 8.96
C VAL A 308 10.07 17.87 7.71
N LEU A 309 9.52 19.07 7.87
CA LEU A 309 9.19 19.96 6.76
C LEU A 309 10.44 20.73 6.33
N TYR A 310 10.82 20.59 5.06
CA TYR A 310 11.96 21.27 4.46
C TYR A 310 11.52 22.41 3.54
N LEU A 311 12.18 23.55 3.66
CA LEU A 311 12.07 24.66 2.73
C LEU A 311 13.40 24.83 1.99
N MET A 312 13.36 24.69 0.66
CA MET A 312 14.51 24.69 -0.22
C MET A 312 14.50 25.91 -1.15
N ASP A 313 15.65 26.48 -1.42
CA ASP A 313 15.83 27.41 -2.53
C ASP A 313 15.94 26.66 -3.84
N VAL A 314 15.02 26.92 -4.78
CA VAL A 314 14.94 26.20 -6.03
C VAL A 314 16.15 26.49 -6.93
N ALA A 315 16.69 27.72 -6.90
CA ALA A 315 17.80 28.12 -7.74
C ALA A 315 19.11 27.47 -7.34
N SER A 316 19.43 27.39 -6.05
CA SER A 316 20.66 26.77 -5.53
C SER A 316 20.51 25.30 -5.17
N ALA A 317 19.27 24.81 -4.99
CA ALA A 317 18.94 23.53 -4.39
C ALA A 317 19.46 23.37 -2.92
N SER A 318 19.62 24.48 -2.22
CA SER A 318 20.05 24.48 -0.82
C SER A 318 18.84 24.50 0.13
N ILE A 319 18.93 23.78 1.23
CA ILE A 319 17.93 23.81 2.30
C ILE A 319 18.06 25.17 3.02
N LYS A 320 17.02 26.00 2.87
CA LYS A 320 16.91 27.28 3.59
C LYS A 320 16.50 27.08 5.04
N LYS A 321 15.58 26.13 5.24
CA LYS A 321 15.00 25.90 6.57
C LYS A 321 14.56 24.47 6.77
N ARG A 322 14.69 24.02 7.98
CA ARG A 322 14.08 22.80 8.52
C ARG A 322 13.09 23.23 9.61
N VAL A 323 11.90 22.68 9.55
CA VAL A 323 10.84 22.95 10.54
C VAL A 323 10.49 21.63 11.20
N ASP A 324 10.95 21.46 12.43
CA ASP A 324 10.59 20.34 13.29
C ASP A 324 9.20 20.64 13.87
N LEU A 325 8.24 19.74 13.65
CA LEU A 325 6.84 19.90 14.03
C LEU A 325 6.48 18.89 15.13
N PRO A 326 5.62 19.24 16.08
CA PRO A 326 5.19 18.35 17.16
C PRO A 326 4.08 17.38 16.70
N VAL A 327 4.33 16.69 15.60
CA VAL A 327 3.44 15.67 15.01
C VAL A 327 4.25 14.43 14.68
N ASP A 328 3.58 13.28 14.56
CA ASP A 328 4.22 11.98 14.32
C ASP A 328 4.61 11.80 12.85
N ALA A 329 3.83 12.40 11.92
CA ALA A 329 4.12 12.42 10.50
C ALA A 329 3.66 13.73 9.85
N VAL A 330 4.28 14.10 8.71
CA VAL A 330 3.99 15.31 7.94
C VAL A 330 3.78 14.95 6.47
N TRP A 331 2.65 15.36 5.88
CA TRP A 331 2.28 15.02 4.52
C TRP A 331 1.86 16.25 3.70
N SER A 332 2.19 16.24 2.40
CA SER A 332 1.69 17.17 1.39
C SER A 332 1.69 18.65 1.81
N PRO A 333 2.85 19.24 2.13
CA PRO A 333 2.95 20.66 2.47
C PRO A 333 2.59 21.53 1.25
N VAL A 334 1.80 22.58 1.45
CA VAL A 334 1.37 23.49 0.40
C VAL A 334 1.46 24.96 0.84
N TRP A 335 2.13 25.78 0.02
CA TRP A 335 2.27 27.21 0.24
C TRP A 335 0.95 27.95 0.10
N SER A 336 0.69 28.90 0.99
CA SER A 336 -0.37 29.89 0.85
C SER A 336 -0.12 30.80 -0.38
N PRO A 337 -1.16 31.40 -0.98
CA PRO A 337 -1.00 32.25 -2.16
C PRO A 337 -0.14 33.50 -1.93
N ASP A 338 0.03 33.94 -0.68
CA ASP A 338 0.84 35.10 -0.28
C ASP A 338 2.26 34.73 0.18
N ASP A 339 2.64 33.47 0.08
CA ASP A 339 3.94 32.89 0.48
C ASP A 339 4.30 33.07 1.98
N ARG A 340 3.30 33.32 2.84
CA ARG A 340 3.53 33.54 4.27
C ARG A 340 3.35 32.30 5.13
N GLN A 341 2.51 31.38 4.68
CA GLN A 341 2.13 30.20 5.45
C GLN A 341 2.26 28.92 4.61
N ILE A 342 2.35 27.79 5.31
CA ILE A 342 2.33 26.45 4.72
C ILE A 342 1.26 25.67 5.45
N ALA A 343 0.28 25.16 4.69
CA ALA A 343 -0.66 24.16 5.19
C ALA A 343 -0.09 22.77 4.92
N PHE A 344 -0.38 21.82 5.78
CA PHE A 344 0.03 20.43 5.63
C PHE A 344 -0.93 19.50 6.38
N SER A 345 -0.90 18.23 6.05
CA SER A 345 -1.54 17.18 6.85
C SER A 345 -0.54 16.64 7.85
N GLY A 346 -0.90 16.65 9.13
CA GLY A 346 -0.06 16.17 10.22
C GLY A 346 -0.73 15.05 10.99
N THR A 347 -0.05 13.93 11.16
CA THR A 347 -0.57 12.80 11.95
C THR A 347 -0.16 12.99 13.40
N HIS A 348 -1.11 12.84 14.32
CA HIS A 348 -0.85 12.80 15.74
C HIS A 348 -1.78 11.80 16.41
N GLY A 349 -1.20 10.89 17.22
CA GLY A 349 -2.00 9.84 17.88
C GLY A 349 -2.75 8.92 16.93
N GLY A 350 -2.24 8.75 15.69
CA GLY A 350 -2.79 7.84 14.69
C GLY A 350 -3.88 8.43 13.78
N ILE A 351 -4.28 9.69 13.98
CA ILE A 351 -5.23 10.41 13.10
C ILE A 351 -4.52 11.59 12.46
N THR A 352 -4.85 11.87 11.21
CA THR A 352 -4.25 12.94 10.43
C THR A 352 -5.20 14.13 10.33
N ASP A 353 -4.72 15.28 10.77
CA ASP A 353 -5.42 16.55 10.77
C ASP A 353 -4.75 17.60 9.88
N LEU A 354 -5.45 18.69 9.60
CA LEU A 354 -4.91 19.84 8.90
C LEU A 354 -4.22 20.80 9.86
N TYR A 355 -3.05 21.27 9.47
CA TYR A 355 -2.24 22.26 10.18
C TYR A 355 -1.81 23.40 9.26
N ILE A 356 -1.54 24.56 9.86
CA ILE A 356 -0.87 25.68 9.21
C ILE A 356 0.31 26.12 10.09
N VAL A 357 1.44 26.41 9.45
CA VAL A 357 2.62 27.00 10.08
C VAL A 357 3.10 28.17 9.25
N ASP A 358 3.63 29.22 9.89
CA ASP A 358 4.25 30.32 9.16
C ASP A 358 5.51 29.85 8.42
N ALA A 359 5.86 30.48 7.31
CA ALA A 359 7.05 30.15 6.51
C ALA A 359 8.37 30.24 7.30
N ASP A 360 8.37 30.97 8.40
CA ASP A 360 9.48 30.99 9.35
C ASP A 360 9.45 29.86 10.39
N GLY A 361 8.47 28.92 10.29
CA GLY A 361 8.33 27.74 11.16
C GLY A 361 7.74 28.05 12.52
N LYS A 362 7.16 29.23 12.72
CA LYS A 362 6.49 29.63 13.97
C LYS A 362 4.97 29.57 13.80
N ASN A 363 4.28 29.88 14.91
CA ASN A 363 2.82 30.02 14.94
C ASN A 363 2.07 28.82 14.34
N LEU A 364 2.50 27.60 14.71
CA LEU A 364 1.78 26.37 14.35
C LEU A 364 0.34 26.44 14.86
N ARG A 365 -0.61 26.18 13.99
CA ARG A 365 -2.03 26.14 14.28
C ARG A 365 -2.64 24.87 13.69
N GLN A 366 -3.31 24.08 14.50
CA GLN A 366 -4.15 22.96 14.08
C GLN A 366 -5.49 23.50 13.62
N LEU A 367 -5.95 23.13 12.44
CA LEU A 367 -7.21 23.58 11.84
C LEU A 367 -8.35 22.60 12.10
N THR A 368 -8.06 21.31 12.06
CA THR A 368 -9.01 20.24 12.38
C THR A 368 -8.47 19.43 13.55
N ASN A 369 -9.37 18.95 14.41
CA ASN A 369 -9.01 18.16 15.59
C ASN A 369 -10.23 17.33 15.98
N ASP A 370 -10.44 16.26 15.26
CA ASP A 370 -11.54 15.35 15.52
C ASP A 370 -11.17 13.91 15.12
N GLN A 371 -12.13 13.02 15.04
CA GLN A 371 -11.90 11.59 14.78
C GLN A 371 -11.77 11.23 13.29
N TYR A 372 -11.89 12.22 12.39
CA TYR A 372 -11.81 12.02 10.95
C TYR A 372 -10.41 12.37 10.44
N ALA A 373 -9.99 11.66 9.41
CA ALA A 373 -8.73 11.94 8.77
C ALA A 373 -8.87 13.00 7.66
N ASP A 374 -7.91 13.92 7.59
CA ASP A 374 -7.87 15.05 6.66
C ASP A 374 -6.52 15.11 5.93
N LEU A 375 -6.54 14.90 4.61
CA LEU A 375 -5.34 14.75 3.79
C LEU A 375 -5.29 15.77 2.63
N GLN A 376 -4.08 15.99 2.12
CA GLN A 376 -3.82 16.65 0.85
C GLN A 376 -4.44 18.05 0.72
N PRO A 377 -4.06 18.99 1.60
CA PRO A 377 -4.61 20.34 1.57
C PRO A 377 -4.25 21.08 0.27
N SER A 378 -5.15 21.96 -0.18
CA SER A 378 -4.97 22.85 -1.31
C SER A 378 -5.60 24.21 -1.02
N TRP A 379 -4.79 25.28 -1.05
CA TRP A 379 -5.26 26.64 -0.81
C TRP A 379 -6.10 27.19 -1.97
N SER A 380 -7.21 27.86 -1.63
CA SER A 380 -7.92 28.70 -2.61
C SER A 380 -7.05 29.89 -3.03
N PRO A 381 -7.21 30.43 -4.25
CA PRO A 381 -6.37 31.55 -4.73
C PRO A 381 -6.46 32.81 -3.88
N ASP A 382 -7.56 33.03 -3.18
CA ASP A 382 -7.77 34.16 -2.25
C ASP A 382 -7.18 33.94 -0.84
N GLY A 383 -6.66 32.73 -0.58
CA GLY A 383 -6.08 32.38 0.74
C GLY A 383 -7.07 32.21 1.88
N ARG A 384 -8.40 32.21 1.60
CA ARG A 384 -9.43 32.13 2.63
C ARG A 384 -9.86 30.72 2.94
N ARG A 385 -9.74 29.81 1.99
CA ARG A 385 -10.23 28.43 2.10
C ARG A 385 -9.12 27.43 1.77
N ILE A 386 -9.26 26.24 2.34
CA ILE A 386 -8.44 25.07 1.98
C ILE A 386 -9.40 23.95 1.57
N ALA A 387 -9.22 23.39 0.37
CA ALA A 387 -9.84 22.14 -0.03
C ALA A 387 -8.96 20.98 0.43
N PHE A 388 -9.53 19.88 0.85
CA PHE A 388 -8.82 18.72 1.37
C PHE A 388 -9.63 17.45 1.17
N ALA A 389 -8.98 16.31 1.19
CA ALA A 389 -9.64 15.01 1.23
C ALA A 389 -9.95 14.64 2.68
N THR A 390 -11.14 14.10 2.93
CA THR A 390 -11.60 13.71 4.27
C THR A 390 -12.47 12.46 4.22
N ASP A 391 -12.42 11.63 5.25
CA ASP A 391 -13.30 10.49 5.44
C ASP A 391 -14.61 10.85 6.18
N ARG A 392 -14.88 12.16 6.41
CA ARG A 392 -16.15 12.67 6.94
C ARG A 392 -17.29 12.34 6.00
N SER A 393 -18.26 11.59 6.49
CA SER A 393 -19.48 11.28 5.78
C SER A 393 -20.61 10.97 6.76
N PRO A 394 -21.86 11.24 6.41
CA PRO A 394 -23.01 10.78 7.18
C PRO A 394 -23.06 9.24 7.33
N GLU A 395 -22.37 8.53 6.46
CA GLU A 395 -22.29 7.07 6.45
C GLU A 395 -21.21 6.53 7.39
N THR A 396 -20.23 7.37 7.79
CA THR A 396 -19.18 6.98 8.73
C THR A 396 -19.75 6.82 10.13
N ASN A 397 -19.56 5.65 10.72
CA ASN A 397 -19.94 5.37 12.10
C ASN A 397 -18.78 4.60 12.77
N LEU A 398 -17.92 5.32 13.45
CA LEU A 398 -16.72 4.75 14.06
C LEU A 398 -17.03 3.80 15.23
N ALA A 399 -18.16 4.00 15.92
CA ALA A 399 -18.60 3.08 16.97
C ALA A 399 -18.96 1.70 16.41
N LEU A 400 -19.39 1.64 15.15
CA LEU A 400 -19.70 0.41 14.43
C LEU A 400 -18.56 -0.03 13.50
N LEU A 401 -17.41 0.63 13.54
CA LEU A 401 -16.29 0.45 12.61
C LEU A 401 -16.73 0.51 11.13
N LYS A 402 -17.76 1.32 10.85
CA LYS A 402 -18.22 1.56 9.49
C LYS A 402 -17.53 2.79 8.96
N LEU A 403 -16.58 2.57 8.05
CA LEU A 403 -15.80 3.62 7.42
C LEU A 403 -16.40 3.98 6.06
N SER A 404 -16.38 5.25 5.72
CA SER A 404 -16.85 5.76 4.43
C SER A 404 -15.68 5.97 3.48
N LYS A 405 -15.98 6.04 2.18
CA LYS A 405 -15.01 6.47 1.18
C LYS A 405 -14.68 7.95 1.33
N TRP A 406 -13.48 8.33 0.93
CA TRP A 406 -12.98 9.70 0.99
C TRP A 406 -13.79 10.66 0.15
N ARG A 407 -13.93 11.89 0.68
CA ARG A 407 -14.69 13.00 0.09
C ARG A 407 -13.83 14.26 0.06
N ILE A 408 -14.16 15.20 -0.79
CA ILE A 408 -13.54 16.53 -0.76
C ILE A 408 -14.33 17.42 0.17
N GLY A 409 -13.65 17.95 1.17
CA GLY A 409 -14.10 18.99 2.07
C GLY A 409 -13.44 20.33 1.75
N VAL A 410 -14.04 21.40 2.22
CA VAL A 410 -13.53 22.77 2.17
C VAL A 410 -13.64 23.36 3.56
N ILE A 411 -12.54 23.85 4.11
CA ILE A 411 -12.50 24.57 5.39
C ILE A 411 -12.26 26.07 5.15
N ASP A 412 -13.00 26.92 5.83
CA ASP A 412 -12.71 28.35 5.94
C ASP A 412 -11.63 28.54 7.02
N VAL A 413 -10.51 29.10 6.64
CA VAL A 413 -9.29 29.19 7.49
C VAL A 413 -9.49 30.09 8.71
N GLN A 414 -10.36 31.08 8.60
CA GLN A 414 -10.62 32.03 9.69
C GLN A 414 -11.61 31.49 10.70
N SER A 415 -12.75 30.97 10.23
CA SER A 415 -13.83 30.48 11.09
C SER A 415 -13.67 29.02 11.52
N GLY A 416 -12.89 28.23 10.79
CA GLY A 416 -12.78 26.77 10.98
C GLY A 416 -13.99 25.98 10.47
N ALA A 417 -14.93 26.66 9.79
CA ALA A 417 -16.13 25.98 9.29
C ALA A 417 -15.82 25.03 8.12
N ILE A 418 -16.21 23.77 8.25
CA ILE A 418 -16.00 22.73 7.26
C ILE A 418 -17.29 22.47 6.47
N THR A 419 -17.17 22.40 5.17
CA THR A 419 -18.25 21.98 4.26
C THR A 419 -17.75 20.83 3.38
N VAL A 420 -18.38 19.67 3.48
CA VAL A 420 -18.13 18.54 2.56
C VAL A 420 -18.92 18.81 1.28
N LEU A 421 -18.26 18.72 0.13
CA LEU A 421 -18.91 18.98 -1.16
C LEU A 421 -20.05 17.99 -1.41
N PRO A 422 -21.21 18.43 -1.88
CA PRO A 422 -22.35 17.56 -2.11
C PRO A 422 -22.18 16.66 -3.35
N GLY A 423 -22.96 15.59 -3.45
CA GLY A 423 -23.04 14.75 -4.65
C GLY A 423 -21.77 13.97 -4.99
N GLN A 424 -20.94 13.68 -4.02
CA GLN A 424 -19.75 12.86 -4.20
C GLN A 424 -20.08 11.37 -4.09
N ASP A 425 -19.49 10.59 -4.99
CA ASP A 425 -19.56 9.14 -5.04
C ASP A 425 -18.14 8.57 -5.26
N GLY A 426 -17.92 7.33 -4.84
CA GLY A 426 -16.60 6.73 -4.92
C GLY A 426 -15.55 7.36 -4.00
N LEU A 427 -14.28 7.07 -4.27
CA LEU A 427 -13.10 7.64 -3.63
C LEU A 427 -12.76 8.99 -4.27
N ASN A 428 -12.56 10.05 -3.45
CA ASN A 428 -12.26 11.39 -3.96
C ASN A 428 -11.04 11.96 -3.24
N LEU A 429 -9.97 12.25 -3.97
CA LEU A 429 -8.66 12.61 -3.42
C LEU A 429 -7.96 13.70 -4.23
N ASN A 430 -6.89 14.26 -3.67
CA ASN A 430 -5.95 15.19 -4.29
C ASN A 430 -6.62 16.44 -4.87
N PRO A 431 -7.35 17.23 -4.05
CA PRO A 431 -8.03 18.43 -4.54
C PRO A 431 -7.05 19.51 -5.01
N GLN A 432 -7.42 20.22 -6.10
CA GLN A 432 -6.68 21.32 -6.66
C GLN A 432 -7.64 22.44 -7.06
N TRP A 433 -7.44 23.65 -6.54
CA TRP A 433 -8.27 24.81 -6.90
C TRP A 433 -8.00 25.32 -8.31
N SER A 434 -9.06 25.74 -8.99
CA SER A 434 -8.94 26.51 -10.26
C SER A 434 -8.29 27.88 -10.03
N PRO A 435 -7.69 28.50 -11.09
CA PRO A 435 -7.05 29.81 -10.99
C PRO A 435 -7.91 30.92 -10.38
N ASP A 436 -9.21 30.91 -10.67
CA ASP A 436 -10.19 31.90 -10.19
C ASP A 436 -10.92 31.51 -8.91
N GLY A 437 -10.64 30.31 -8.38
CA GLY A 437 -11.30 29.81 -7.16
C GLY A 437 -12.78 29.43 -7.33
N GLY A 438 -13.27 29.35 -8.56
CA GLY A 438 -14.64 28.96 -8.87
C GLY A 438 -14.87 27.44 -8.89
N GLU A 439 -13.80 26.66 -8.94
CA GLU A 439 -13.86 25.21 -9.08
C GLU A 439 -12.76 24.51 -8.30
N VAL A 440 -12.99 23.23 -7.99
CA VAL A 440 -11.98 22.31 -7.42
C VAL A 440 -11.89 21.08 -8.31
N ALA A 441 -10.69 20.79 -8.83
CA ALA A 441 -10.37 19.51 -9.46
C ALA A 441 -9.99 18.49 -8.43
N PHE A 442 -10.30 17.22 -8.66
CA PHE A 442 -9.90 16.11 -7.81
C PHE A 442 -9.93 14.79 -8.58
N ILE A 443 -9.25 13.78 -8.09
CA ILE A 443 -9.29 12.42 -8.64
C ILE A 443 -10.49 11.70 -8.04
N SER A 444 -11.27 11.01 -8.88
CA SER A 444 -12.39 10.19 -8.42
C SER A 444 -12.52 8.92 -9.25
N ASP A 445 -12.81 7.82 -8.55
CA ASP A 445 -13.04 6.50 -9.12
C ASP A 445 -14.52 6.19 -9.40
N ARG A 446 -15.42 7.17 -9.24
CA ARG A 446 -16.88 7.02 -9.36
C ARG A 446 -17.39 6.40 -10.65
N THR A 447 -16.53 6.30 -11.67
CA THR A 447 -16.79 5.63 -12.95
C THR A 447 -16.12 4.27 -13.06
N GLY A 448 -15.58 3.72 -11.97
CA GLY A 448 -14.81 2.48 -11.93
C GLY A 448 -13.35 2.62 -12.35
N ILE A 449 -12.92 3.79 -12.81
CA ILE A 449 -11.53 4.11 -13.16
C ILE A 449 -11.22 5.48 -12.59
N PRO A 450 -10.12 5.66 -11.85
CA PRO A 450 -9.72 6.97 -11.32
C PRO A 450 -9.49 7.96 -12.45
N ASN A 451 -10.22 9.05 -12.44
CA ASN A 451 -10.16 10.11 -13.43
C ASN A 451 -10.26 11.48 -12.74
N VAL A 452 -9.92 12.55 -13.46
CA VAL A 452 -10.05 13.91 -12.93
C VAL A 452 -11.46 14.41 -13.13
N PHE A 453 -12.04 14.90 -12.04
CA PHE A 453 -13.34 15.56 -11.97
C PHE A 453 -13.17 17.01 -11.51
N LEU A 454 -14.11 17.88 -11.89
CA LEU A 454 -14.26 19.23 -11.39
C LEU A 454 -15.59 19.36 -10.63
N TYR A 455 -15.55 19.99 -9.46
CA TYR A 455 -16.73 20.51 -8.80
C TYR A 455 -16.80 22.01 -9.03
N ASP A 456 -17.92 22.48 -9.55
CA ASP A 456 -18.18 23.88 -9.89
C ASP A 456 -19.12 24.48 -8.82
N PHE A 457 -18.62 25.48 -8.06
CA PHE A 457 -19.36 26.10 -6.97
C PHE A 457 -20.54 26.94 -7.44
N ALA A 458 -20.52 27.44 -8.69
CA ALA A 458 -21.62 28.24 -9.22
C ALA A 458 -22.84 27.39 -9.60
N THR A 459 -22.58 26.17 -10.11
CA THR A 459 -23.65 25.25 -10.52
C THR A 459 -23.95 24.17 -9.49
N ASN A 460 -23.09 23.98 -8.49
CA ASN A 460 -23.10 22.87 -7.54
C ASN A 460 -23.12 21.49 -8.23
N GLN A 461 -22.36 21.35 -9.34
CA GLN A 461 -22.33 20.13 -10.13
C GLN A 461 -20.90 19.62 -10.32
N HIS A 462 -20.79 18.30 -10.55
CA HIS A 462 -19.56 17.63 -10.91
C HIS A 462 -19.45 17.46 -12.41
N TYR A 463 -18.24 17.62 -12.94
CA TYR A 463 -17.91 17.43 -14.36
C TYR A 463 -16.71 16.52 -14.50
N GLN A 464 -16.83 15.47 -15.29
CA GLN A 464 -15.70 14.65 -15.65
C GLN A 464 -14.88 15.37 -16.74
N ILE A 465 -13.55 15.49 -16.54
CA ILE A 465 -12.66 16.13 -17.53
C ILE A 465 -11.68 15.15 -18.17
N THR A 466 -11.37 14.02 -17.54
CA THR A 466 -10.62 12.94 -18.18
C THR A 466 -11.43 11.64 -18.17
N ASN A 467 -11.17 10.76 -19.13
CA ASN A 467 -11.78 9.42 -19.19
C ASN A 467 -10.74 8.43 -19.73
N VAL A 468 -9.60 8.37 -19.04
CA VAL A 468 -8.43 7.65 -19.53
C VAL A 468 -8.43 6.18 -19.13
N LEU A 469 -7.97 5.33 -20.03
CA LEU A 469 -7.97 3.87 -19.88
C LEU A 469 -7.14 3.39 -18.70
N GLY A 470 -5.92 3.92 -18.52
CA GLY A 470 -5.02 3.54 -17.42
C GLY A 470 -5.34 4.22 -16.08
N GLY A 471 -6.33 5.13 -16.06
CA GLY A 471 -6.64 5.92 -14.86
C GLY A 471 -5.62 7.00 -14.53
N VAL A 472 -6.04 8.00 -13.74
CA VAL A 472 -5.18 9.02 -13.15
C VAL A 472 -4.87 8.60 -11.72
N GLY A 473 -3.61 8.31 -11.42
CA GLY A 473 -3.21 7.81 -10.12
C GLY A 473 -1.71 7.48 -10.08
N ALA A 474 -1.22 7.06 -8.93
CA ALA A 474 0.17 6.68 -8.73
C ALA A 474 0.28 5.32 -8.00
N ILE A 475 1.31 5.11 -7.18
CA ILE A 475 1.64 3.80 -6.60
C ILE A 475 0.55 3.29 -5.66
N THR A 476 -0.02 4.20 -4.86
CA THR A 476 -1.13 3.89 -3.94
C THR A 476 -2.35 4.72 -4.28
N GLU A 477 -3.51 4.35 -3.75
CA GLU A 477 -4.75 5.13 -3.92
C GLU A 477 -4.62 6.56 -3.38
N TYR A 478 -3.84 6.75 -2.32
CA TYR A 478 -3.62 8.04 -1.65
C TYR A 478 -2.45 8.84 -2.22
N SER A 479 -1.70 8.29 -3.17
CA SER A 479 -0.55 9.00 -3.75
C SER A 479 -1.01 10.21 -4.56
N PRO A 480 -0.48 11.42 -4.29
CA PRO A 480 -0.83 12.61 -5.08
C PRO A 480 -0.43 12.45 -6.55
N ALA A 481 -1.38 12.65 -7.45
CA ALA A 481 -1.18 12.39 -8.88
C ALA A 481 -1.57 13.57 -9.78
N ILE A 482 -2.16 14.65 -9.25
CA ILE A 482 -2.49 15.85 -10.04
C ILE A 482 -1.91 17.13 -9.41
N THR A 483 -1.65 18.11 -10.27
CA THR A 483 -1.23 19.44 -9.87
C THR A 483 -1.76 20.48 -10.89
N TRP A 484 -2.19 21.63 -10.40
CA TRP A 484 -2.75 22.71 -11.24
C TRP A 484 -1.97 24.02 -11.03
N ALA A 485 -1.21 24.41 -12.03
CA ALA A 485 -0.52 25.71 -12.07
C ALA A 485 -1.53 26.85 -12.31
N ARG A 486 -1.87 27.56 -11.25
CA ARG A 486 -2.94 28.58 -11.29
C ARG A 486 -2.63 29.75 -12.20
N GLY A 487 -1.38 30.24 -12.23
CA GLY A 487 -0.97 31.35 -13.07
C GLY A 487 -0.93 31.04 -14.57
N ALA A 488 -0.75 29.77 -14.93
CA ALA A 488 -0.69 29.32 -16.33
C ALA A 488 -1.95 28.57 -16.79
N ASP A 489 -2.90 28.31 -15.90
CA ASP A 489 -4.06 27.44 -16.15
C ASP A 489 -3.69 26.09 -16.80
N ARG A 490 -2.61 25.49 -16.28
CA ARG A 490 -2.02 24.23 -16.76
C ARG A 490 -2.14 23.16 -15.70
N MET A 491 -2.58 21.98 -16.11
CA MET A 491 -2.63 20.79 -15.25
C MET A 491 -1.59 19.77 -15.68
N ALA A 492 -0.99 19.09 -14.73
CA ALA A 492 -0.22 17.87 -14.96
C ALA A 492 -0.80 16.73 -14.13
N PHE A 493 -0.72 15.51 -14.65
CA PHE A 493 -1.22 14.32 -13.98
C PHE A 493 -0.32 13.10 -14.23
N THR A 494 -0.25 12.23 -13.24
CA THR A 494 0.44 10.92 -13.33
C THR A 494 -0.52 9.91 -13.97
N TYR A 495 0.02 9.12 -14.89
CA TYR A 495 -0.69 8.12 -15.65
C TYR A 495 0.13 6.82 -15.72
N TYR A 496 -0.52 5.68 -15.46
CA TYR A 496 0.10 4.37 -15.57
C TYR A 496 -0.10 3.79 -16.95
N GLU A 497 1.00 3.45 -17.64
CA GLU A 497 0.99 2.86 -18.98
C GLU A 497 2.20 1.96 -19.19
N LYS A 498 1.98 0.70 -19.60
CA LYS A 498 3.02 -0.30 -19.93
C LYS A 498 3.96 -0.62 -18.75
N GLY A 499 3.44 -0.61 -17.55
CA GLY A 499 4.21 -0.84 -16.34
C GLY A 499 4.94 0.38 -15.79
N ASP A 500 4.87 1.54 -16.47
CA ASP A 500 5.55 2.76 -16.07
C ASP A 500 4.58 3.82 -15.55
N TYR A 501 5.01 4.64 -14.59
CA TYR A 501 4.33 5.86 -14.19
C TYR A 501 4.89 7.06 -14.97
N THR A 502 4.08 7.67 -15.81
CA THR A 502 4.44 8.82 -16.67
C THR A 502 3.64 10.05 -16.28
N VAL A 503 4.16 11.27 -16.57
CA VAL A 503 3.41 12.52 -16.32
C VAL A 503 3.04 13.17 -17.63
N TRP A 504 1.77 13.54 -17.73
CA TRP A 504 1.15 14.21 -18.86
C TRP A 504 0.69 15.60 -18.46
N THR A 505 0.59 16.53 -19.42
CA THR A 505 0.17 17.91 -19.17
C THR A 505 -0.76 18.42 -20.26
N PHE A 506 -1.67 19.30 -19.86
CA PHE A 506 -2.58 20.03 -20.77
C PHE A 506 -2.94 21.40 -20.19
N ASP A 507 -3.26 22.33 -21.09
CA ASP A 507 -3.69 23.68 -20.74
C ASP A 507 -5.22 23.75 -20.70
N ASN A 508 -5.76 24.72 -19.94
CA ASN A 508 -7.20 24.98 -19.82
C ASN A 508 -8.02 23.73 -19.44
N PRO A 509 -7.84 23.17 -18.26
CA PRO A 509 -8.56 21.95 -17.83
C PRO A 509 -10.09 22.08 -17.93
N ARG A 510 -10.61 23.27 -17.68
CA ARG A 510 -12.05 23.56 -17.75
C ARG A 510 -12.64 23.41 -19.16
N GLY A 511 -11.82 23.59 -20.20
CA GLY A 511 -12.21 23.36 -21.60
C GLY A 511 -12.53 21.91 -21.93
N LEU A 512 -12.14 20.96 -21.06
CA LEU A 512 -12.44 19.54 -21.20
C LEU A 512 -13.70 19.10 -20.46
N LYS A 513 -14.45 20.00 -19.82
CA LYS A 513 -15.73 19.67 -19.17
C LYS A 513 -16.66 18.95 -20.15
N ARG A 514 -17.09 17.77 -19.75
CA ARG A 514 -18.18 17.04 -20.42
C ARG A 514 -19.53 17.51 -19.87
N ALA A 515 -20.61 16.83 -20.21
CA ALA A 515 -21.90 17.07 -19.56
C ALA A 515 -21.78 16.88 -18.05
N ALA A 516 -22.62 17.62 -17.28
CA ALA A 516 -22.66 17.47 -15.84
C ALA A 516 -22.88 15.99 -15.46
N PHE A 517 -22.05 15.51 -14.55
CA PHE A 517 -22.11 14.12 -14.10
C PHE A 517 -23.43 13.86 -13.34
N ARG A 518 -24.13 12.82 -13.75
CA ARG A 518 -25.34 12.35 -13.08
C ARG A 518 -25.11 10.93 -12.56
N PRO A 519 -25.19 10.69 -11.26
CA PRO A 519 -25.12 9.34 -10.71
C PRO A 519 -26.17 8.44 -11.38
N GLY A 520 -25.75 7.27 -11.86
CA GLY A 520 -26.64 6.30 -12.55
C GLY A 520 -26.83 6.53 -14.07
N ALA A 521 -26.41 7.64 -14.65
CA ALA A 521 -26.54 7.87 -16.10
C ALA A 521 -25.45 7.15 -16.92
N ILE A 522 -24.32 6.83 -16.32
CA ILE A 522 -23.20 6.13 -16.99
C ILE A 522 -23.49 4.63 -17.16
N ASN A 523 -24.33 4.06 -16.28
CA ASN A 523 -24.73 2.66 -16.40
C ASN A 523 -25.61 2.35 -17.61
N SER A 524 -26.14 3.36 -18.33
CA SER A 524 -27.00 3.08 -19.49
C SER A 524 -26.30 3.10 -20.85
N THR A 525 -25.09 3.66 -20.97
CA THR A 525 -24.38 3.74 -22.27
C THR A 525 -23.13 2.87 -22.35
N VAL A 526 -22.44 2.62 -21.22
CA VAL A 526 -21.33 1.65 -21.16
C VAL A 526 -21.85 0.26 -20.77
N ALA A 527 -22.87 0.18 -19.92
CA ALA A 527 -23.52 -1.06 -19.52
C ALA A 527 -24.22 -1.80 -20.67
N THR A 528 -24.77 -1.10 -21.66
CA THR A 528 -25.41 -1.80 -22.81
C THR A 528 -24.42 -2.47 -23.77
N ALA A 529 -23.16 -2.04 -23.80
CA ALA A 529 -22.13 -2.74 -24.60
C ALA A 529 -21.35 -3.78 -23.76
N THR A 530 -21.14 -3.53 -22.45
CA THR A 530 -20.45 -4.46 -21.54
C THR A 530 -21.36 -5.50 -20.93
N ASP A 531 -22.61 -5.15 -20.57
CA ASP A 531 -23.55 -6.14 -20.01
C ASP A 531 -24.00 -7.19 -21.06
N THR A 532 -24.08 -6.79 -22.34
CA THR A 532 -24.35 -7.79 -23.40
C THR A 532 -23.14 -8.63 -23.77
N ALA A 533 -21.92 -8.10 -23.62
CA ALA A 533 -20.68 -8.87 -23.83
C ALA A 533 -20.34 -9.72 -22.60
N ALA A 534 -20.48 -9.18 -21.39
CA ALA A 534 -20.30 -9.93 -20.14
C ALA A 534 -21.44 -10.96 -19.96
N ALA A 535 -22.70 -10.62 -20.25
CA ALA A 535 -23.80 -11.59 -20.23
C ALA A 535 -23.68 -12.65 -21.33
N ARG A 536 -23.05 -12.36 -22.47
CA ARG A 536 -22.72 -13.36 -23.48
C ARG A 536 -21.47 -14.17 -23.10
N ALA A 537 -20.46 -13.56 -22.51
CA ALA A 537 -19.32 -14.28 -21.96
C ALA A 537 -19.76 -15.17 -20.80
N ASP A 538 -20.57 -14.65 -19.87
CA ASP A 538 -21.21 -15.43 -18.81
C ASP A 538 -22.07 -16.57 -19.36
N SER A 539 -22.86 -16.36 -20.42
CA SER A 539 -23.69 -17.41 -21.01
C SER A 539 -22.89 -18.49 -21.79
N LEU A 540 -21.67 -18.17 -22.21
CA LEU A 540 -20.76 -19.11 -22.89
C LEU A 540 -19.84 -19.87 -21.91
N THR A 541 -19.53 -19.28 -20.75
CA THR A 541 -18.65 -19.88 -19.72
C THR A 541 -19.41 -20.58 -18.59
N LEU A 542 -20.72 -20.35 -18.44
CA LEU A 542 -21.55 -20.79 -17.30
C LEU A 542 -22.37 -22.08 -17.56
N ARG A 543 -21.93 -22.98 -18.41
CA ARG A 543 -22.42 -24.35 -18.29
C ARG A 543 -21.55 -25.05 -17.24
N PRO A 544 -22.09 -25.40 -16.06
CA PRO A 544 -21.36 -26.22 -15.10
C PRO A 544 -20.88 -27.48 -15.76
N ARG A 545 -19.60 -27.77 -15.70
CA ARG A 545 -19.10 -29.09 -16.06
C ARG A 545 -19.66 -30.10 -15.05
N PRO A 546 -20.02 -31.32 -15.45
CA PRO A 546 -20.48 -32.33 -14.50
C PRO A 546 -19.43 -32.56 -13.41
N GLY A 547 -19.78 -32.20 -12.14
CA GLY A 547 -18.90 -32.32 -11.00
C GLY A 547 -18.44 -30.99 -10.40
N GLU A 548 -18.77 -29.83 -11.01
CA GLU A 548 -18.45 -28.51 -10.41
C GLU A 548 -19.36 -28.23 -9.20
N PRO A 549 -18.79 -27.83 -8.04
CA PRO A 549 -19.61 -27.41 -6.92
C PRO A 549 -20.33 -26.11 -7.26
N THR A 550 -21.64 -26.07 -7.10
CA THR A 550 -22.42 -24.83 -7.20
C THR A 550 -22.03 -23.91 -6.04
N SER A 551 -21.41 -22.76 -6.35
CA SER A 551 -21.07 -21.76 -5.34
C SER A 551 -22.34 -21.19 -4.73
N VAL A 552 -22.43 -21.19 -3.40
CA VAL A 552 -23.54 -20.61 -2.62
C VAL A 552 -23.48 -19.08 -2.62
N TYR A 553 -22.34 -18.49 -2.96
CA TYR A 553 -22.14 -17.04 -3.02
C TYR A 553 -21.72 -16.60 -4.43
N ARG A 554 -22.69 -16.45 -5.32
CA ARG A 554 -22.51 -15.60 -6.49
C ARG A 554 -22.81 -14.17 -6.10
N ALA A 555 -21.83 -13.28 -6.19
CA ALA A 555 -22.14 -11.86 -6.24
C ALA A 555 -23.07 -11.62 -7.44
N PRO A 556 -24.23 -10.98 -7.25
CA PRO A 556 -25.15 -10.76 -8.37
C PRO A 556 -24.52 -9.79 -9.34
N SER A 557 -24.18 -10.30 -10.54
CA SER A 557 -23.88 -9.44 -11.68
C SER A 557 -25.15 -8.65 -12.02
N GLY A 558 -25.13 -7.38 -11.66
CA GLY A 558 -26.00 -6.28 -12.01
C GLY A 558 -27.37 -6.56 -12.63
N THR A 559 -28.42 -6.47 -11.84
CA THR A 559 -29.61 -5.67 -12.09
C THR A 559 -30.33 -5.44 -10.76
N ARG A 560 -30.58 -4.19 -10.43
CA ARG A 560 -31.16 -3.73 -9.17
C ARG A 560 -32.52 -4.33 -8.79
N GLN A 561 -33.20 -5.07 -9.68
CA GLN A 561 -34.48 -5.72 -9.38
C GLN A 561 -34.35 -7.14 -8.84
N SER A 562 -33.27 -7.87 -9.16
CA SER A 562 -33.03 -9.20 -8.59
C SER A 562 -32.36 -9.14 -7.21
N SER A 563 -31.72 -8.02 -6.85
CA SER A 563 -31.00 -7.89 -5.58
C SER A 563 -31.91 -7.82 -4.35
N VAL A 564 -33.13 -7.30 -4.47
CA VAL A 564 -34.07 -7.23 -3.33
C VAL A 564 -34.69 -8.57 -3.01
N LEU A 565 -35.04 -9.35 -4.04
CA LEU A 565 -35.57 -10.71 -3.85
C LEU A 565 -34.47 -11.68 -3.44
N ALA A 566 -33.28 -11.60 -4.06
CA ALA A 566 -32.13 -12.41 -3.66
C ALA A 566 -31.62 -12.05 -2.24
N ALA A 567 -31.69 -10.78 -1.83
CA ALA A 567 -31.34 -10.41 -0.47
C ALA A 567 -32.36 -10.91 0.57
N GLN A 568 -33.64 -11.01 0.21
CA GLN A 568 -34.66 -11.62 1.09
C GLN A 568 -34.52 -13.15 1.19
N GLU A 569 -34.17 -13.83 0.11
CA GLU A 569 -33.89 -15.27 0.14
C GLU A 569 -32.54 -15.58 0.84
N MET A 570 -31.52 -14.74 0.64
CA MET A 570 -30.22 -14.88 1.33
C MET A 570 -30.31 -14.67 2.84
N VAL A 571 -31.17 -13.76 3.32
CA VAL A 571 -31.37 -13.54 4.77
C VAL A 571 -31.94 -14.78 5.46
N ALA A 572 -32.71 -15.60 4.75
CA ALA A 572 -33.26 -16.85 5.27
C ALA A 572 -32.22 -17.99 5.40
N GLU A 573 -31.10 -17.91 4.66
CA GLU A 573 -30.05 -18.94 4.62
C GLU A 573 -28.73 -18.54 5.31
N LEU A 574 -28.62 -17.31 5.80
CA LEU A 574 -27.41 -16.86 6.50
C LEU A 574 -27.19 -17.67 7.79
N PRO A 575 -25.95 -18.07 8.12
CA PRO A 575 -25.62 -18.66 9.39
C PRO A 575 -26.15 -17.78 10.55
N PRO A 576 -26.65 -18.39 11.63
CA PRO A 576 -27.22 -17.63 12.77
C PRO A 576 -26.33 -16.50 13.30
N ALA A 577 -25.01 -16.69 13.26
CA ALA A 577 -24.02 -15.69 13.68
C ALA A 577 -24.03 -14.44 12.76
N ILE A 578 -24.18 -14.60 11.44
CA ILE A 578 -24.23 -13.49 10.50
C ILE A 578 -25.56 -12.75 10.59
N ALA A 579 -26.67 -13.48 10.74
CA ALA A 579 -27.98 -12.88 10.97
C ALA A 579 -28.02 -12.07 12.29
N THR A 580 -27.35 -12.55 13.33
CA THR A 580 -27.21 -11.84 14.62
C THR A 580 -26.36 -10.58 14.49
N LEU A 581 -25.23 -10.63 13.74
CA LEU A 581 -24.39 -9.46 13.45
C LEU A 581 -25.14 -8.39 12.64
N GLN A 582 -26.01 -8.79 11.71
CA GLN A 582 -26.83 -7.84 10.95
C GLN A 582 -27.93 -7.21 11.81
N ALA A 583 -28.48 -7.95 12.78
CA ALA A 583 -29.50 -7.46 13.69
C ALA A 583 -28.91 -6.59 14.82
N ASP A 584 -27.71 -6.89 15.28
CA ASP A 584 -26.96 -6.14 16.30
C ASP A 584 -25.51 -5.96 15.85
N PRO A 585 -25.17 -4.83 15.20
CA PRO A 585 -23.80 -4.54 14.73
C PRO A 585 -22.74 -4.51 15.84
N LEU A 586 -23.16 -4.35 17.11
CA LEU A 586 -22.25 -4.38 18.25
C LEU A 586 -22.04 -5.81 18.79
N TYR A 587 -22.79 -6.80 18.27
CA TYR A 587 -22.67 -8.17 18.69
C TYR A 587 -21.26 -8.71 18.44
N GLY A 588 -20.65 -9.22 19.49
CA GLY A 588 -19.30 -9.79 19.41
C GLY A 588 -18.16 -8.77 19.48
N LEU A 589 -18.44 -7.47 19.46
CA LEU A 589 -17.38 -6.49 19.74
C LEU A 589 -16.97 -6.58 21.21
N PRO A 590 -15.67 -6.51 21.50
CA PRO A 590 -15.17 -6.59 22.86
C PRO A 590 -15.58 -5.36 23.67
N ASP A 591 -15.93 -5.58 24.93
CA ASP A 591 -16.14 -4.48 25.88
C ASP A 591 -14.78 -3.84 26.23
N THR A 592 -14.50 -2.69 25.60
CA THR A 592 -13.24 -1.97 25.77
C THR A 592 -13.01 -1.47 27.20
N THR A 593 -14.07 -1.37 28.04
CA THR A 593 -13.94 -1.01 29.45
C THR A 593 -13.21 -2.09 30.28
N ARG A 594 -13.12 -3.29 29.74
CA ARG A 594 -12.40 -4.41 30.36
C ARG A 594 -10.93 -4.50 29.98
N PHE A 595 -10.49 -3.68 29.03
CA PHE A 595 -9.08 -3.63 28.65
C PHE A 595 -8.25 -3.07 29.80
N LYS A 596 -7.14 -3.74 30.10
CA LYS A 596 -6.22 -3.34 31.16
C LYS A 596 -4.90 -2.91 30.53
N GLU A 597 -4.48 -1.73 30.89
CA GLU A 597 -3.14 -1.28 30.57
C GLU A 597 -2.13 -1.87 31.56
N HIS A 598 -1.05 -2.38 31.04
CA HIS A 598 0.08 -2.88 31.81
C HIS A 598 1.37 -2.29 31.27
N PRO A 599 2.29 -1.87 32.14
CA PRO A 599 3.62 -1.47 31.71
C PRO A 599 4.30 -2.63 30.99
N TYR A 600 5.04 -2.33 29.95
CA TYR A 600 5.81 -3.31 29.22
C TYR A 600 6.93 -3.89 30.09
N HIS A 601 7.07 -5.20 30.11
CA HIS A 601 8.14 -5.92 30.79
C HIS A 601 8.92 -6.78 29.80
N VAL A 602 10.25 -6.67 29.85
CA VAL A 602 11.14 -7.51 29.02
C VAL A 602 10.97 -8.98 29.43
N SER A 603 10.61 -9.81 28.46
CA SER A 603 10.51 -11.25 28.63
C SER A 603 11.06 -11.93 27.37
N PHE A 604 12.02 -12.84 27.54
CA PHE A 604 12.66 -13.52 26.43
C PHE A 604 11.84 -14.71 25.95
N HIS A 605 11.63 -14.80 24.65
CA HIS A 605 11.00 -15.92 23.97
C HIS A 605 11.86 -16.34 22.78
N PRO A 606 11.81 -17.61 22.34
CA PRO A 606 12.55 -18.05 21.16
C PRO A 606 12.12 -17.30 19.89
N ASP A 607 13.05 -16.69 19.18
CA ASP A 607 12.84 -16.05 17.89
C ASP A 607 13.37 -16.89 16.72
N TYR A 608 14.48 -17.57 16.95
CA TYR A 608 15.13 -18.38 15.94
C TYR A 608 15.77 -19.60 16.55
N ILE A 609 15.55 -20.73 15.92
CA ILE A 609 16.21 -22.01 16.26
C ILE A 609 16.86 -22.49 14.97
N ALA A 610 18.18 -22.50 14.92
CA ALA A 610 18.91 -23.05 13.79
C ALA A 610 18.67 -24.56 13.72
N ASP A 611 18.45 -25.07 12.52
CA ASP A 611 18.35 -26.50 12.32
C ASP A 611 19.63 -27.20 12.84
N PRO A 612 19.50 -28.22 13.69
CA PRO A 612 20.65 -28.93 14.15
C PRO A 612 21.37 -29.58 12.97
N SER A 613 22.58 -29.15 12.74
CA SER A 613 23.43 -29.73 11.70
C SER A 613 24.20 -30.92 12.26
N VAL A 614 24.19 -32.04 11.56
CA VAL A 614 25.04 -33.17 11.85
C VAL A 614 25.76 -33.59 10.57
N GLY A 615 27.07 -33.49 10.56
CA GLY A 615 27.91 -33.86 9.43
C GLY A 615 28.92 -34.91 9.84
N TYR A 616 29.31 -35.77 8.89
CA TYR A 616 30.41 -36.71 9.05
C TYR A 616 31.51 -36.38 8.04
N THR A 617 32.73 -36.14 8.54
CA THR A 617 33.85 -35.81 7.68
C THR A 617 34.86 -36.96 7.71
N PRO A 618 35.01 -37.75 6.61
CA PRO A 618 35.94 -38.88 6.57
C PRO A 618 37.44 -38.46 6.59
N SER A 619 37.71 -37.22 6.20
CA SER A 619 39.07 -36.73 5.90
C SER A 619 40.00 -36.57 7.11
N TYR A 620 39.48 -36.62 8.35
CA TYR A 620 40.24 -36.47 9.59
C TYR A 620 39.95 -37.61 10.58
N GLY A 621 39.94 -38.86 10.11
CA GLY A 621 39.78 -40.02 11.00
C GLY A 621 38.36 -40.33 11.39
N GLY A 622 37.34 -39.87 10.64
CA GLY A 622 35.94 -40.16 10.85
C GLY A 622 35.31 -39.37 12.02
N MET A 623 35.31 -38.04 11.94
CA MET A 623 34.72 -37.19 12.96
C MET A 623 33.30 -36.78 12.63
N PHE A 624 32.42 -36.87 13.64
CA PHE A 624 31.08 -36.25 13.62
C PHE A 624 31.21 -34.78 14.03
N ALA A 625 30.61 -33.89 13.27
CA ALA A 625 30.44 -32.49 13.64
C ALA A 625 28.96 -32.16 13.68
N GLY A 626 28.52 -31.42 14.67
CA GLY A 626 27.14 -30.98 14.75
C GLY A 626 26.98 -29.76 15.64
N GLY A 627 25.99 -28.95 15.34
CA GLY A 627 25.73 -27.77 16.13
C GLY A 627 24.32 -27.21 15.93
N THR A 628 23.94 -26.30 16.82
CA THR A 628 22.70 -25.54 16.73
C THR A 628 22.87 -24.17 17.37
N ALA A 629 22.01 -23.22 17.00
CA ALA A 629 21.97 -21.90 17.61
C ALA A 629 20.51 -21.54 17.95
N PHE A 630 20.37 -20.80 19.03
CA PHE A 630 19.10 -20.27 19.52
C PHE A 630 19.23 -18.77 19.67
N VAL A 631 18.24 -18.03 19.18
CA VAL A 631 18.10 -16.62 19.46
C VAL A 631 16.78 -16.41 20.19
N PHE A 632 16.85 -15.70 21.30
CA PHE A 632 15.69 -15.28 22.09
C PHE A 632 15.63 -13.77 22.05
N SER A 633 14.44 -13.20 21.91
CA SER A 633 14.25 -11.76 22.04
C SER A 633 13.04 -11.43 22.91
N ASP A 634 12.94 -10.16 23.31
CA ASP A 634 11.73 -9.62 23.90
C ASP A 634 10.68 -9.33 22.80
N LEU A 635 9.48 -8.93 23.18
CA LEU A 635 8.38 -8.68 22.23
C LEU A 635 8.72 -7.59 21.20
N LEU A 636 9.50 -6.60 21.59
CA LEU A 636 9.90 -5.48 20.73
C LEU A 636 11.20 -5.71 19.95
N GLY A 637 11.88 -6.85 20.17
CA GLY A 637 13.18 -7.13 19.55
C GLY A 637 14.34 -6.29 20.08
N ASN A 638 14.11 -5.49 21.14
CA ASN A 638 15.09 -4.57 21.70
C ASN A 638 16.19 -5.25 22.51
N HIS A 639 15.89 -6.43 23.03
CA HIS A 639 16.81 -7.23 23.83
C HIS A 639 16.91 -8.62 23.22
N GLN A 640 18.13 -9.03 22.85
CA GLN A 640 18.37 -10.31 22.18
C GLN A 640 19.40 -11.12 22.96
N LEU A 641 19.16 -12.42 23.12
CA LEU A 641 20.05 -13.38 23.70
C LEU A 641 20.32 -14.47 22.67
N ALA A 642 21.57 -14.63 22.24
CA ALA A 642 22.00 -15.67 21.34
C ALA A 642 22.78 -16.75 22.09
N VAL A 643 22.46 -18.02 21.85
CA VAL A 643 23.17 -19.18 22.40
C VAL A 643 23.48 -20.10 21.24
N ALA A 644 24.74 -20.41 21.02
CA ALA A 644 25.16 -21.35 19.98
C ALA A 644 26.14 -22.39 20.54
N GLY A 645 26.09 -23.59 20.01
CA GLY A 645 27.02 -24.65 20.36
C GLY A 645 27.30 -25.56 19.18
N ASN A 646 28.59 -25.87 18.98
CA ASN A 646 29.06 -26.83 17.99
C ASN A 646 29.98 -27.85 18.64
N VAL A 647 29.87 -29.10 18.22
CA VAL A 647 30.73 -30.19 18.69
C VAL A 647 31.45 -30.80 17.49
N TYR A 648 32.74 -30.96 17.62
CA TYR A 648 33.60 -31.54 16.59
C TYR A 648 34.25 -32.84 17.14
N GLY A 649 33.53 -33.93 17.06
CA GLY A 649 34.03 -35.26 17.43
C GLY A 649 34.03 -35.54 18.92
N ARG A 650 34.60 -34.69 19.77
CA ARG A 650 34.67 -34.85 21.23
C ARG A 650 34.08 -33.64 21.93
N LEU A 651 33.55 -33.83 23.12
CA LEU A 651 33.05 -32.75 23.96
C LEU A 651 34.13 -31.73 24.36
N SER A 652 35.42 -32.18 24.42
CA SER A 652 36.56 -31.28 24.63
C SER A 652 36.83 -30.32 23.46
N ASP A 653 36.29 -30.64 22.28
CA ASP A 653 36.45 -29.89 21.04
C ASP A 653 35.17 -29.10 20.72
N ALA A 654 34.30 -28.88 21.71
CA ALA A 654 33.08 -28.12 21.56
C ALA A 654 33.38 -26.62 21.60
N SER A 655 32.75 -25.89 20.68
CA SER A 655 32.63 -24.43 20.78
C SER A 655 31.27 -24.06 21.36
N ALA A 656 31.25 -23.04 22.18
CA ALA A 656 30.03 -22.49 22.75
C ALA A 656 30.08 -20.96 22.72
N PHE A 657 28.95 -20.35 22.44
CA PHE A 657 28.79 -18.90 22.43
C PHE A 657 27.52 -18.53 23.18
N VAL A 658 27.61 -17.55 24.05
CA VAL A 658 26.47 -16.87 24.68
C VAL A 658 26.68 -15.39 24.54
N GLY A 659 25.73 -14.70 23.87
CA GLY A 659 25.78 -13.27 23.61
C GLY A 659 24.48 -12.59 23.95
N TYR A 660 24.57 -11.37 24.44
CA TYR A 660 23.45 -10.48 24.70
C TYR A 660 23.60 -9.18 23.95
N ALA A 661 22.56 -8.77 23.24
CA ALA A 661 22.49 -7.47 22.55
C ALA A 661 21.37 -6.60 23.14
N ASN A 662 21.67 -5.33 23.30
CA ASN A 662 20.67 -4.30 23.63
C ASN A 662 20.60 -3.33 22.47
N LEU A 663 19.45 -3.28 21.81
CA LEU A 663 19.15 -2.49 20.62
C LEU A 663 18.14 -1.36 20.92
N SER A 664 17.75 -1.17 22.19
CA SER A 664 16.68 -0.24 22.59
C SER A 664 17.00 1.24 22.38
N HIS A 665 18.26 1.58 22.09
CA HIS A 665 18.72 2.95 21.90
C HIS A 665 19.60 3.08 20.66
N ARG A 666 19.82 4.31 20.18
CA ARG A 666 20.76 4.59 19.07
C ARG A 666 22.18 4.07 19.32
N LEU A 667 22.64 4.13 20.57
CA LEU A 667 23.87 3.43 20.98
C LEU A 667 23.50 1.99 21.33
N GLN A 668 23.71 1.11 20.39
CA GLN A 668 23.50 -0.33 20.56
C GLN A 668 24.79 -0.97 21.03
N TYR A 669 24.66 -2.01 21.87
CA TYR A 669 25.82 -2.76 22.31
C TYR A 669 25.52 -4.25 22.37
N THR A 670 26.56 -5.04 22.08
CA THR A 670 26.56 -6.49 22.22
C THR A 670 27.68 -6.91 23.14
N THR A 671 27.42 -7.82 24.05
CA THR A 671 28.42 -8.46 24.91
C THR A 671 28.23 -9.97 24.84
N GLY A 672 29.33 -10.71 24.93
CA GLY A 672 29.23 -12.17 24.86
C GLY A 672 30.48 -12.85 25.37
N ILE A 673 30.33 -14.15 25.60
CA ILE A 673 31.42 -15.06 25.97
C ILE A 673 31.41 -16.19 24.96
N SER A 674 32.59 -16.51 24.41
CA SER A 674 32.79 -17.71 23.59
C SER A 674 33.88 -18.58 24.15
N GLN A 675 33.73 -19.86 23.93
CA GLN A 675 34.77 -20.86 24.12
C GLN A 675 34.96 -21.55 22.78
N ASP A 676 36.17 -21.44 22.24
CA ASP A 676 36.52 -22.08 20.98
C ASP A 676 37.78 -22.90 21.14
N PRO A 677 37.84 -24.13 20.61
CA PRO A 677 39.05 -24.95 20.64
C PRO A 677 40.13 -24.35 19.68
N ILE A 678 41.33 -24.16 20.18
CA ILE A 678 42.47 -23.71 19.38
C ILE A 678 43.30 -24.91 18.97
N TYR A 679 43.43 -25.14 17.69
CA TYR A 679 44.30 -26.20 17.13
C TYR A 679 45.63 -25.61 16.67
N VAL A 680 46.72 -26.05 17.32
CA VAL A 680 48.04 -25.61 16.92
C VAL A 680 48.70 -26.73 16.07
N PRO A 681 49.01 -26.46 14.81
CA PRO A 681 49.69 -27.45 13.97
C PRO A 681 51.11 -27.69 14.50
N ILE A 682 51.46 -28.94 14.80
CA ILE A 682 52.79 -29.35 15.15
C ILE A 682 53.34 -30.21 13.99
N GLN A 683 54.63 -30.13 13.68
CA GLN A 683 55.24 -31.02 12.69
C GLN A 683 55.00 -32.48 13.06
N GLY A 684 54.03 -33.14 12.40
CA GLY A 684 53.62 -34.52 12.65
C GLY A 684 52.28 -34.73 13.32
N GLY A 685 51.49 -33.69 13.62
CA GLY A 685 50.16 -33.84 14.23
C GLY A 685 49.54 -32.53 14.69
N VAL A 686 48.24 -32.57 15.06
CA VAL A 686 47.51 -31.45 15.65
C VAL A 686 47.17 -31.82 17.08
N LEU A 687 47.60 -31.03 18.08
CA LEU A 687 47.15 -31.15 19.46
C LEU A 687 46.12 -30.07 19.81
N PRO A 688 44.98 -30.44 20.42
CA PRO A 688 44.09 -29.46 20.96
C PRO A 688 44.70 -28.85 22.24
N GLN A 689 44.58 -27.53 22.39
CA GLN A 689 44.85 -26.81 23.64
C GLN A 689 43.57 -26.49 24.37
#